data_80038c796ac23b421a0d429c9f258eb2
#
_entry.id   80038c796ac23b421a0d429c9f258eb2
#
_cell.length_a   1.000
_cell.length_b   1.000
_cell.length_c   1.000
_cell.angle_alpha   90.00
_cell.angle_beta   90.00
_cell.angle_gamma   90.00
#
_symmetry.space_group_name_H-M   'P 1'
#
loop_
_entity.id
_entity.type
_entity.pdbx_description
1 polymer ?
#
loop_
_entity_poly.entity_id
_entity_poly.type
_entity_poly.pdbx_seq_one_letter_code
_entity_poly.pdbx_strand_id
1 'polypeptide(L)'
;MEYNMTVKTVAIVQARMGSNRFPNKVMQPICGTPMIGLLLERLSRARHVDQIVLATSSDPRNEPLAQYVRRLGFEVYRGSEDDVLDRYYQAAKMTRADVVVRITGDCPLIDPELVDAVIDKFMEEEVDYASNTMPPTYPDGLDVEVFTFKALETAWNQAKDPLHREHVTSYIRESKQFIRTNLANETDNSGERWTVDEPEDLEVIRNVFEHFKPRRDFSWQEVLTLRQQHPDLFVANRHLIRNEGLDLGTGQKLWKRAKRVIPGGNMLLSKRAEMFLPERWPSYFSRAKGCRVWDLDGHEYIDMCIMGIGTNILGYGHPEVDESVRDTVTAGNMSTFNCPEEVYLAERLVELHPWADMVRLARTGGEADAIGIRIARAASGRDKVAFCGYHGWHDWYLAANLADEQSLDGHLLPGLEPKGVPRSLRGSALPFNYNDFSELEALVQKHDIGVIIMEVSRNVGPEEGFLEDVRQLATDRDIVLIFDECTSGFRQTFGGLHKYYGVEPDMAIFGKALGNGYAISAVIGRREVMEAAQNTFISSTFWTERIGPAAALKTLEVMERERSWEQITDTGRDIGRRWQALAEKHDLPIVISGLPALIGFSFPVPDTLKYKTLITQEMLKKGYLAATSVYVCTEHTPEVVDAYFEELDPIFAQIKECESGQPIDDLLEGPVCHSGFKRLN
;
A
#
# COMPACT_ATOMS: atom_id res chain seq x y z
N MET A 1 41.13 -52.77 10.93
CA MET A 1 39.68 -52.76 10.62
C MET A 1 39.30 -51.31 10.56
N GLU A 2 39.38 -50.72 9.37
CA GLU A 2 38.81 -49.39 9.13
C GLU A 2 37.28 -49.60 9.07
N TYR A 3 36.59 -49.08 10.08
CA TYR A 3 35.13 -48.93 9.99
C TYR A 3 34.88 -47.85 8.93
N ASN A 4 34.57 -48.27 7.71
CA ASN A 4 33.89 -47.40 6.74
C ASN A 4 32.53 -47.03 7.36
N MET A 5 32.47 -45.94 8.08
CA MET A 5 31.19 -45.35 8.49
C MET A 5 30.56 -44.83 7.22
N THR A 6 29.55 -45.55 6.73
CA THR A 6 28.71 -45.05 5.62
C THR A 6 28.01 -43.80 6.08
N VAL A 7 28.26 -42.68 5.39
CA VAL A 7 27.61 -41.37 5.67
C VAL A 7 26.11 -41.53 5.46
N LYS A 8 25.32 -41.25 6.49
CA LYS A 8 23.85 -41.37 6.42
C LYS A 8 23.21 -40.09 5.94
N THR A 9 22.60 -40.13 4.74
CA THR A 9 21.91 -39.04 4.10
C THR A 9 20.39 -39.13 4.35
N VAL A 10 19.80 -38.14 5.01
CA VAL A 10 18.38 -38.09 5.37
C VAL A 10 17.68 -36.90 4.68
N ALA A 11 16.66 -37.20 3.89
CA ALA A 11 15.79 -36.20 3.33
C ALA A 11 14.70 -35.82 4.37
N ILE A 12 14.66 -34.56 4.77
CA ILE A 12 13.66 -34.03 5.69
C ILE A 12 12.69 -33.18 4.87
N VAL A 13 11.44 -33.64 4.76
CA VAL A 13 10.36 -32.96 4.06
C VAL A 13 9.57 -32.13 5.06
N GLN A 14 9.59 -30.82 4.88
CA GLN A 14 8.84 -29.88 5.73
C GLN A 14 7.43 -29.69 5.16
N ALA A 15 6.39 -30.03 5.93
CA ALA A 15 5.00 -29.74 5.55
C ALA A 15 4.10 -29.49 6.75
N ARG A 16 3.08 -28.64 6.58
CA ARG A 16 2.03 -28.38 7.57
C ARG A 16 0.68 -28.08 6.92
N MET A 17 -0.43 -28.27 7.66
CA MET A 17 -1.79 -27.99 7.19
C MET A 17 -2.11 -26.49 7.22
N GLY A 18 -1.45 -25.73 8.11
CA GLY A 18 -1.74 -24.33 8.40
C GLY A 18 -1.10 -23.33 7.41
N SER A 19 -1.24 -23.53 6.10
CA SER A 19 -0.86 -22.50 5.12
C SER A 19 -1.87 -21.35 5.11
N ASN A 20 -1.39 -20.11 5.25
CA ASN A 20 -2.26 -18.92 5.23
C ASN A 20 -2.80 -18.60 3.83
N ARG A 21 -2.02 -18.87 2.79
CA ARG A 21 -2.38 -18.59 1.38
C ARG A 21 -3.31 -19.67 0.80
N PHE A 22 -3.02 -20.92 1.09
CA PHE A 22 -3.80 -22.06 0.62
C PHE A 22 -3.92 -23.12 1.74
N PRO A 23 -4.92 -23.02 2.63
CA PRO A 23 -5.10 -23.97 3.72
C PRO A 23 -5.22 -25.42 3.22
N ASN A 24 -4.56 -26.35 3.92
CA ASN A 24 -4.54 -27.77 3.61
C ASN A 24 -3.93 -28.12 2.25
N LYS A 25 -3.13 -27.27 1.62
CA LYS A 25 -2.57 -27.48 0.27
C LYS A 25 -1.85 -28.82 0.11
N VAL A 26 -1.07 -29.24 1.13
CA VAL A 26 -0.29 -30.49 1.10
C VAL A 26 -1.15 -31.76 1.02
N MET A 27 -2.43 -31.68 1.43
CA MET A 27 -3.40 -32.77 1.36
C MET A 27 -4.39 -32.64 0.18
N GLN A 28 -4.24 -31.62 -0.67
CA GLN A 28 -5.07 -31.48 -1.87
C GLN A 28 -4.84 -32.63 -2.84
N PRO A 29 -5.92 -33.22 -3.40
CA PRO A 29 -5.78 -34.35 -4.32
C PRO A 29 -5.31 -33.91 -5.70
N ILE A 30 -4.33 -34.63 -6.23
CA ILE A 30 -3.85 -34.56 -7.60
C ILE A 30 -3.99 -35.99 -8.18
N CYS A 31 -4.79 -36.19 -9.22
CA CYS A 31 -5.13 -37.50 -9.77
C CYS A 31 -5.52 -38.56 -8.71
N GLY A 32 -6.28 -38.13 -7.69
CA GLY A 32 -6.78 -38.99 -6.60
C GLY A 32 -5.79 -39.28 -5.46
N THR A 33 -4.54 -38.77 -5.53
CA THR A 33 -3.51 -38.91 -4.49
C THR A 33 -3.25 -37.56 -3.83
N PRO A 34 -3.18 -37.44 -2.49
CA PRO A 34 -2.74 -36.21 -1.84
C PRO A 34 -1.38 -35.76 -2.35
N MET A 35 -1.21 -34.44 -2.53
CA MET A 35 0.00 -33.82 -3.08
C MET A 35 1.28 -34.29 -2.38
N ILE A 36 1.27 -34.32 -1.04
CA ILE A 36 2.42 -34.82 -0.26
C ILE A 36 2.77 -36.26 -0.57
N GLY A 37 1.79 -37.10 -0.90
CA GLY A 37 2.01 -38.50 -1.27
C GLY A 37 2.76 -38.63 -2.60
N LEU A 38 2.44 -37.78 -3.59
CA LEU A 38 3.13 -37.72 -4.86
C LEU A 38 4.58 -37.26 -4.70
N LEU A 39 4.80 -36.22 -3.87
CA LEU A 39 6.14 -35.73 -3.55
C LEU A 39 7.00 -36.85 -2.92
N LEU A 40 6.49 -37.53 -1.89
CA LEU A 40 7.21 -38.61 -1.19
C LEU A 40 7.48 -39.80 -2.12
N GLU A 41 6.51 -40.17 -2.96
CA GLU A 41 6.67 -41.21 -3.97
C GLU A 41 7.80 -40.88 -4.98
N ARG A 42 7.87 -39.62 -5.45
CA ARG A 42 8.94 -39.19 -6.37
C ARG A 42 10.28 -39.10 -5.66
N LEU A 43 10.35 -38.48 -4.48
CA LEU A 43 11.57 -38.38 -3.69
C LEU A 43 12.17 -39.73 -3.30
N SER A 44 11.32 -40.75 -3.06
CA SER A 44 11.79 -42.09 -2.69
C SER A 44 12.56 -42.83 -3.81
N ARG A 45 12.63 -42.24 -5.01
CA ARG A 45 13.43 -42.78 -6.15
C ARG A 45 14.84 -42.20 -6.20
N ALA A 46 15.17 -41.21 -5.36
CA ALA A 46 16.53 -40.68 -5.25
C ALA A 46 17.47 -41.76 -4.66
N ARG A 47 18.60 -41.99 -5.32
CA ARG A 47 19.52 -43.11 -5.02
C ARG A 47 20.45 -42.81 -3.83
N HIS A 48 20.71 -41.53 -3.56
CA HIS A 48 21.65 -41.09 -2.53
C HIS A 48 20.93 -40.66 -1.24
N VAL A 49 19.62 -40.93 -1.13
CA VAL A 49 18.81 -40.68 0.09
C VAL A 49 18.56 -42.01 0.81
N ASP A 50 19.13 -42.19 2.00
CA ASP A 50 18.97 -43.42 2.79
C ASP A 50 17.62 -43.48 3.51
N GLN A 51 17.08 -42.31 3.90
CA GLN A 51 15.84 -42.20 4.68
C GLN A 51 15.10 -40.90 4.38
N ILE A 52 13.77 -41.00 4.37
CA ILE A 52 12.89 -39.83 4.22
C ILE A 52 12.07 -39.66 5.51
N VAL A 53 11.99 -38.43 6.01
CA VAL A 53 11.23 -38.06 7.22
C VAL A 53 10.37 -36.86 6.95
N LEU A 54 9.08 -36.93 7.30
CA LEU A 54 8.23 -35.75 7.36
C LEU A 54 8.49 -35.00 8.67
N ALA A 55 8.87 -33.73 8.61
CA ALA A 55 8.94 -32.81 9.74
C ALA A 55 7.73 -31.89 9.74
N THR A 56 6.76 -32.17 10.61
CA THR A 56 5.52 -31.35 10.78
C THR A 56 5.39 -30.80 12.20
N SER A 57 4.41 -29.91 12.42
CA SER A 57 4.25 -29.34 13.76
C SER A 57 3.42 -30.26 14.70
N SER A 58 3.55 -30.00 15.98
CA SER A 58 2.78 -30.68 17.03
C SER A 58 1.33 -30.19 17.12
N ASP A 59 0.93 -29.13 16.39
CA ASP A 59 -0.46 -28.65 16.34
C ASP A 59 -1.41 -29.80 15.92
N PRO A 60 -2.52 -30.00 16.62
CA PRO A 60 -3.51 -31.07 16.32
C PRO A 60 -4.03 -31.03 14.89
N ARG A 61 -4.07 -29.88 14.24
CA ARG A 61 -4.48 -29.73 12.82
C ARG A 61 -3.61 -30.53 11.86
N ASN A 62 -2.37 -30.85 12.25
CA ASN A 62 -1.43 -31.62 11.43
C ASN A 62 -1.54 -33.14 11.63
N GLU A 63 -2.42 -33.62 12.52
CA GLU A 63 -2.60 -35.07 12.76
C GLU A 63 -3.05 -35.86 11.50
N PRO A 64 -4.00 -35.36 10.67
CA PRO A 64 -4.36 -36.06 9.42
C PRO A 64 -3.18 -36.24 8.46
N LEU A 65 -2.32 -35.22 8.33
CA LEU A 65 -1.10 -35.28 7.52
C LEU A 65 -0.12 -36.33 8.08
N ALA A 66 0.14 -36.29 9.38
CA ALA A 66 1.05 -37.21 10.03
C ALA A 66 0.58 -38.66 9.91
N GLN A 67 -0.71 -38.94 10.09
CA GLN A 67 -1.29 -40.26 9.93
C GLN A 67 -1.24 -40.75 8.48
N TYR A 68 -1.49 -39.87 7.51
CA TYR A 68 -1.41 -40.21 6.11
C TYR A 68 0.02 -40.67 5.72
N VAL A 69 1.04 -39.86 6.11
CA VAL A 69 2.45 -40.15 5.80
C VAL A 69 2.93 -41.43 6.50
N ARG A 70 2.55 -41.69 7.75
CA ARG A 70 2.84 -42.97 8.43
C ARG A 70 2.23 -44.17 7.73
N ARG A 71 1.01 -44.03 7.18
CA ARG A 71 0.39 -45.12 6.40
C ARG A 71 1.12 -45.42 5.11
N LEU A 72 1.85 -44.45 4.53
CA LEU A 72 2.73 -44.67 3.39
C LEU A 72 4.07 -45.34 3.76
N GLY A 73 4.35 -45.54 5.06
CA GLY A 73 5.57 -46.18 5.56
C GLY A 73 6.72 -45.23 5.87
N PHE A 74 6.50 -43.89 5.84
CA PHE A 74 7.53 -42.91 6.16
C PHE A 74 7.50 -42.52 7.62
N GLU A 75 8.66 -42.17 8.16
CA GLU A 75 8.78 -41.61 9.51
C GLU A 75 8.25 -40.19 9.58
N VAL A 76 7.73 -39.81 10.76
CA VAL A 76 7.16 -38.47 11.02
C VAL A 76 7.70 -37.94 12.33
N TYR A 77 8.40 -36.82 12.27
CA TYR A 77 8.74 -36.02 13.44
C TYR A 77 7.72 -34.88 13.61
N ARG A 78 7.32 -34.61 14.86
CA ARG A 78 6.41 -33.52 15.20
C ARG A 78 7.06 -32.60 16.23
N GLY A 79 7.23 -31.32 15.89
CA GLY A 79 7.94 -30.33 16.71
C GLY A 79 7.23 -28.99 16.77
N SER A 80 7.99 -27.92 17.03
CA SER A 80 7.47 -26.55 17.12
C SER A 80 6.74 -26.10 15.86
N GLU A 81 5.66 -25.35 15.99
CA GLU A 81 4.97 -24.70 14.86
C GLU A 81 5.82 -23.54 14.29
N ASP A 82 6.36 -22.69 15.17
CA ASP A 82 7.03 -21.45 14.80
C ASP A 82 8.55 -21.62 14.59
N ASP A 83 9.19 -22.50 15.36
CA ASP A 83 10.62 -22.77 15.24
C ASP A 83 10.91 -23.94 14.30
N VAL A 84 11.00 -23.62 13.01
CA VAL A 84 11.23 -24.63 11.96
C VAL A 84 12.67 -25.17 12.01
N LEU A 85 13.65 -24.35 12.35
CA LEU A 85 15.05 -24.76 12.51
C LEU A 85 15.20 -25.80 13.62
N ASP A 86 14.55 -25.60 14.77
CA ASP A 86 14.51 -26.63 15.83
C ASP A 86 13.87 -27.91 15.34
N ARG A 87 12.78 -27.82 14.59
CA ARG A 87 12.09 -28.98 14.03
C ARG A 87 12.99 -29.79 13.10
N TYR A 88 13.80 -29.13 12.25
CA TYR A 88 14.81 -29.80 11.40
C TYR A 88 15.92 -30.42 12.22
N TYR A 89 16.47 -29.70 13.18
CA TYR A 89 17.54 -30.20 14.06
C TYR A 89 17.11 -31.45 14.82
N GLN A 90 15.91 -31.44 15.42
CA GLN A 90 15.43 -32.59 16.18
C GLN A 90 15.11 -33.80 15.27
N ALA A 91 14.55 -33.56 14.08
CA ALA A 91 14.31 -34.62 13.09
C ALA A 91 15.62 -35.26 12.61
N ALA A 92 16.63 -34.44 12.30
CA ALA A 92 17.96 -34.92 11.91
C ALA A 92 18.65 -35.71 13.02
N LYS A 93 18.54 -35.21 14.26
CA LYS A 93 19.08 -35.88 15.47
C LYS A 93 18.39 -37.22 15.74
N MET A 94 17.07 -37.28 15.63
CA MET A 94 16.28 -38.52 15.80
C MET A 94 16.71 -39.60 14.80
N THR A 95 16.96 -39.22 13.57
CA THR A 95 17.34 -40.13 12.49
C THR A 95 18.86 -40.42 12.45
N ARG A 96 19.66 -39.75 13.25
CA ARG A 96 21.12 -39.81 13.22
C ARG A 96 21.70 -39.51 11.84
N ALA A 97 21.18 -38.42 11.23
CA ALA A 97 21.67 -37.98 9.94
C ALA A 97 23.09 -37.40 10.05
N ASP A 98 23.98 -37.77 9.14
CA ASP A 98 25.25 -37.08 8.93
C ASP A 98 25.08 -35.91 7.94
N VAL A 99 24.25 -36.16 6.91
CA VAL A 99 23.88 -35.19 5.87
C VAL A 99 22.37 -35.06 5.81
N VAL A 100 21.89 -33.82 5.72
CA VAL A 100 20.47 -33.48 5.64
C VAL A 100 20.17 -32.91 4.26
N VAL A 101 19.17 -33.47 3.61
CA VAL A 101 18.57 -32.92 2.40
C VAL A 101 17.26 -32.25 2.77
N ARG A 102 17.15 -30.95 2.53
CA ARG A 102 15.93 -30.16 2.80
C ARG A 102 15.05 -30.11 1.57
N ILE A 103 13.82 -30.56 1.73
CA ILE A 103 12.76 -30.48 0.71
C ILE A 103 11.53 -29.83 1.33
N THR A 104 10.87 -28.93 0.59
CA THR A 104 9.63 -28.32 1.01
C THR A 104 8.42 -29.08 0.48
N GLY A 105 7.38 -29.24 1.31
CA GLY A 105 6.22 -30.10 1.03
C GLY A 105 5.27 -29.58 -0.03
N ASP A 106 5.56 -28.44 -0.63
CA ASP A 106 4.82 -27.76 -1.71
C ASP A 106 5.44 -27.98 -3.11
N CYS A 107 6.44 -28.87 -3.23
CA CYS A 107 7.17 -29.16 -4.46
C CYS A 107 6.82 -30.55 -5.03
N PRO A 108 5.59 -30.80 -5.51
CA PRO A 108 5.15 -32.15 -5.94
C PRO A 108 5.83 -32.66 -7.18
N LEU A 109 6.51 -31.81 -7.95
CA LEU A 109 7.30 -32.19 -9.13
C LEU A 109 8.78 -32.40 -8.80
N ILE A 110 9.18 -32.50 -7.52
CA ILE A 110 10.57 -32.75 -7.16
C ILE A 110 11.16 -33.87 -8.02
N ASP A 111 12.36 -33.65 -8.54
CA ASP A 111 13.01 -34.59 -9.43
C ASP A 111 14.11 -35.37 -8.71
N PRO A 112 14.03 -36.73 -8.66
CA PRO A 112 15.00 -37.55 -7.91
C PRO A 112 16.42 -37.47 -8.48
N GLU A 113 16.58 -37.33 -9.81
CA GLU A 113 17.91 -37.19 -10.40
C GLU A 113 18.55 -35.84 -10.07
N LEU A 114 17.75 -34.77 -9.96
CA LEU A 114 18.24 -33.49 -9.53
C LEU A 114 18.62 -33.51 -8.03
N VAL A 115 17.85 -34.19 -7.19
CA VAL A 115 18.21 -34.43 -5.78
C VAL A 115 19.55 -35.11 -5.67
N ASP A 116 19.74 -36.22 -6.42
CA ASP A 116 21.02 -36.95 -6.47
C ASP A 116 22.17 -36.05 -6.96
N ALA A 117 21.96 -35.25 -7.99
CA ALA A 117 23.00 -34.35 -8.53
C ALA A 117 23.46 -33.27 -7.54
N VAL A 118 22.56 -32.72 -6.69
CA VAL A 118 22.96 -31.77 -5.64
C VAL A 118 23.71 -32.47 -4.52
N ILE A 119 23.32 -33.73 -4.18
CA ILE A 119 24.05 -34.56 -3.19
C ILE A 119 25.45 -34.89 -3.70
N ASP A 120 25.57 -35.32 -4.97
CA ASP A 120 26.87 -35.63 -5.58
C ASP A 120 27.81 -34.43 -5.54
N LYS A 121 27.33 -33.26 -5.94
CA LYS A 121 28.11 -32.00 -5.89
C LYS A 121 28.53 -31.66 -4.47
N PHE A 122 27.64 -31.84 -3.49
CA PHE A 122 27.92 -31.59 -2.07
C PHE A 122 29.06 -32.51 -1.57
N MET A 123 29.03 -33.79 -1.94
CA MET A 123 30.03 -34.80 -1.54
C MET A 123 31.36 -34.60 -2.26
N GLU A 124 31.33 -34.27 -3.57
CA GLU A 124 32.55 -34.07 -4.38
C GLU A 124 33.36 -32.84 -3.95
N GLU A 125 32.68 -31.75 -3.55
CA GLU A 125 33.33 -30.49 -3.17
C GLU A 125 33.61 -30.40 -1.67
N GLU A 126 33.21 -31.41 -0.87
CA GLU A 126 33.43 -31.48 0.59
C GLU A 126 33.00 -30.16 1.33
N VAL A 127 31.82 -29.62 1.01
CA VAL A 127 31.31 -28.35 1.53
C VAL A 127 30.39 -28.55 2.73
N ASP A 128 30.12 -27.47 3.46
CA ASP A 128 29.13 -27.47 4.55
C ASP A 128 27.68 -27.38 4.04
N TYR A 129 27.49 -26.80 2.83
CA TYR A 129 26.18 -26.55 2.23
C TYR A 129 26.28 -26.55 0.71
N ALA A 130 25.33 -27.22 0.04
CA ALA A 130 25.11 -27.15 -1.38
C ALA A 130 23.62 -26.89 -1.71
N SER A 131 23.34 -26.18 -2.77
CA SER A 131 21.96 -25.99 -3.27
C SER A 131 21.93 -25.84 -4.79
N ASN A 132 20.71 -25.77 -5.35
CA ASN A 132 20.48 -25.34 -6.73
C ASN A 132 19.74 -24.00 -6.80
N THR A 133 19.78 -23.20 -5.70
CA THR A 133 18.95 -22.00 -5.51
C THR A 133 19.74 -20.69 -5.36
N MET A 134 21.09 -20.73 -5.44
CA MET A 134 21.95 -19.57 -5.15
C MET A 134 23.08 -19.36 -6.17
N PRO A 135 22.83 -18.77 -7.36
CA PRO A 135 21.57 -18.28 -7.90
C PRO A 135 20.68 -19.42 -8.43
N PRO A 136 19.34 -19.24 -8.44
CA PRO A 136 18.43 -20.22 -9.01
C PRO A 136 18.52 -20.22 -10.53
N THR A 137 18.58 -21.41 -11.12
CA THR A 137 18.56 -21.61 -12.57
C THR A 137 17.62 -22.74 -13.00
N TYR A 138 17.05 -23.44 -12.03
CA TYR A 138 16.01 -24.46 -12.21
C TYR A 138 14.61 -23.88 -11.94
N PRO A 139 13.55 -24.50 -12.49
CA PRO A 139 12.17 -24.14 -12.17
C PRO A 139 11.91 -24.09 -10.65
N ASP A 140 11.12 -23.12 -10.21
CA ASP A 140 10.64 -22.98 -8.83
C ASP A 140 9.78 -24.19 -8.45
N GLY A 141 10.10 -24.88 -7.35
CA GLY A 141 9.49 -26.16 -6.98
C GLY A 141 10.37 -27.39 -7.25
N LEU A 142 11.61 -27.17 -7.74
CA LEU A 142 12.67 -28.17 -7.82
C LEU A 142 13.82 -27.86 -6.86
N ASP A 143 13.56 -27.09 -5.80
CA ASP A 143 14.55 -26.60 -4.88
C ASP A 143 15.06 -27.72 -3.97
N VAL A 144 16.39 -27.88 -3.94
CA VAL A 144 17.11 -28.85 -3.11
C VAL A 144 18.23 -28.15 -2.36
N GLU A 145 18.28 -28.36 -1.06
CA GLU A 145 19.37 -27.89 -0.22
C GLU A 145 19.97 -29.07 0.55
N VAL A 146 21.29 -29.19 0.55
CA VAL A 146 22.03 -30.27 1.20
C VAL A 146 23.06 -29.68 2.15
N PHE A 147 23.12 -30.14 3.38
CA PHE A 147 24.05 -29.62 4.38
C PHE A 147 24.44 -30.64 5.44
N THR A 148 25.61 -30.44 6.06
CA THR A 148 26.07 -31.30 7.15
C THR A 148 25.20 -31.15 8.38
N PHE A 149 25.04 -32.20 9.18
CA PHE A 149 24.41 -32.12 10.50
C PHE A 149 25.12 -31.09 11.39
N LYS A 150 26.46 -30.98 11.29
CA LYS A 150 27.27 -30.00 12.02
C LYS A 150 26.89 -28.55 11.65
N ALA A 151 26.65 -28.27 10.37
CA ALA A 151 26.21 -26.93 9.95
C ALA A 151 24.81 -26.60 10.51
N LEU A 152 23.88 -27.58 10.47
CA LEU A 152 22.56 -27.45 11.06
C LEU A 152 22.64 -27.23 12.60
N GLU A 153 23.45 -27.98 13.31
CA GLU A 153 23.65 -27.83 14.77
C GLU A 153 24.24 -26.47 15.13
N THR A 154 25.19 -26.01 14.32
CA THR A 154 25.78 -24.67 14.51
C THR A 154 24.73 -23.57 14.30
N ALA A 155 23.93 -23.66 13.24
CA ALA A 155 22.83 -22.74 12.98
C ALA A 155 21.79 -22.78 14.12
N TRP A 156 21.42 -23.97 14.59
CA TRP A 156 20.45 -24.15 15.67
C TRP A 156 20.92 -23.47 16.98
N ASN A 157 22.22 -23.56 17.30
CA ASN A 157 22.80 -22.95 18.50
C ASN A 157 22.98 -21.42 18.38
N GLN A 158 23.29 -20.90 17.20
CA GLN A 158 23.75 -19.52 17.02
C GLN A 158 22.68 -18.59 16.44
N ALA A 159 21.71 -19.11 15.67
CA ALA A 159 20.64 -18.32 15.09
C ALA A 159 19.66 -17.83 16.16
N LYS A 160 19.61 -16.52 16.39
CA LYS A 160 18.70 -15.85 17.34
C LYS A 160 17.57 -15.09 16.64
N ASP A 161 17.78 -14.71 15.37
CA ASP A 161 16.79 -13.99 14.59
C ASP A 161 15.59 -14.92 14.27
N PRO A 162 14.34 -14.48 14.51
CA PRO A 162 13.14 -15.23 14.16
C PRO A 162 13.11 -15.67 12.68
N LEU A 163 13.59 -14.86 11.75
CA LEU A 163 13.69 -15.21 10.32
C LEU A 163 14.63 -16.40 10.09
N HIS A 164 15.79 -16.43 10.74
CA HIS A 164 16.69 -17.57 10.66
C HIS A 164 16.11 -18.84 11.28
N ARG A 165 15.26 -18.70 12.32
CA ARG A 165 14.56 -19.83 12.95
C ARG A 165 13.44 -20.39 12.08
N GLU A 166 12.76 -19.54 11.31
CA GLU A 166 11.70 -19.93 10.39
C GLU A 166 12.23 -20.56 9.08
N HIS A 167 13.29 -19.97 8.50
CA HIS A 167 13.78 -20.35 7.18
C HIS A 167 14.91 -21.39 7.15
N VAL A 168 15.24 -21.98 8.29
CA VAL A 168 16.16 -23.13 8.49
C VAL A 168 17.60 -22.86 8.03
N THR A 169 17.80 -22.62 6.73
CA THR A 169 19.11 -22.50 6.08
C THR A 169 19.61 -21.08 5.88
N SER A 170 18.79 -20.06 6.14
CA SER A 170 19.17 -18.65 5.97
C SER A 170 20.43 -18.28 6.75
N TYR A 171 20.56 -18.73 8.02
CA TYR A 171 21.77 -18.52 8.80
C TYR A 171 23.02 -19.17 8.16
N ILE A 172 22.88 -20.39 7.59
CA ILE A 172 23.99 -21.08 6.91
C ILE A 172 24.36 -20.34 5.62
N ARG A 173 23.38 -19.84 4.91
CA ARG A 173 23.57 -19.12 3.64
C ARG A 173 24.23 -17.75 3.81
N GLU A 174 23.94 -17.05 4.89
CA GLU A 174 24.43 -15.68 5.14
C GLU A 174 25.77 -15.66 5.90
N SER A 175 26.01 -16.62 6.77
CA SER A 175 27.21 -16.65 7.59
C SER A 175 28.46 -17.04 6.78
N LYS A 176 29.53 -16.26 6.94
CA LYS A 176 30.83 -16.51 6.29
C LYS A 176 31.59 -17.73 6.82
N GLN A 177 31.11 -18.36 7.90
CA GLN A 177 31.81 -19.51 8.52
C GLN A 177 31.60 -20.83 7.77
N PHE A 178 30.66 -20.91 6.82
CA PHE A 178 30.35 -22.12 6.08
C PHE A 178 30.88 -22.08 4.66
N ILE A 179 31.42 -23.20 4.19
CA ILE A 179 31.81 -23.42 2.80
C ILE A 179 30.57 -23.82 2.02
N ARG A 180 30.31 -23.17 0.89
CA ARG A 180 29.05 -23.31 0.13
C ARG A 180 29.32 -23.50 -1.35
N THR A 181 28.46 -24.30 -2.00
CA THR A 181 28.45 -24.44 -3.46
C THR A 181 27.03 -24.40 -4.01
N ASN A 182 26.89 -24.20 -5.32
CA ASN A 182 25.61 -24.17 -6.02
C ASN A 182 25.65 -24.99 -7.31
N LEU A 183 24.66 -25.83 -7.52
CA LEU A 183 24.46 -26.54 -8.78
C LEU A 183 23.64 -25.63 -9.71
N ALA A 184 24.28 -25.08 -10.73
CA ALA A 184 23.60 -24.28 -11.76
C ALA A 184 23.27 -25.12 -12.98
N ASN A 185 22.12 -24.85 -13.61
CA ASN A 185 21.75 -25.39 -14.91
C ASN A 185 22.38 -24.53 -16.02
N GLU A 186 22.70 -25.11 -17.17
CA GLU A 186 23.26 -24.40 -18.32
C GLU A 186 22.29 -23.34 -18.88
N THR A 187 21.00 -23.61 -18.83
CA THR A 187 19.94 -22.69 -19.24
C THR A 187 19.18 -22.21 -18.02
N ASP A 188 18.97 -20.90 -17.91
CA ASP A 188 18.15 -20.34 -16.84
C ASP A 188 16.64 -20.59 -17.08
N ASN A 189 16.08 -21.49 -16.29
CA ASN A 189 14.66 -21.84 -16.26
C ASN A 189 13.98 -21.34 -14.96
N SER A 190 14.63 -20.47 -14.20
CA SER A 190 14.11 -19.98 -12.90
C SER A 190 12.79 -19.20 -12.99
N GLY A 191 12.44 -18.76 -14.21
CA GLY A 191 11.16 -18.12 -14.48
C GLY A 191 9.96 -19.07 -14.55
N GLU A 192 10.18 -20.40 -14.61
CA GLU A 192 9.09 -21.39 -14.54
C GLU A 192 8.72 -21.68 -13.08
N ARG A 193 7.41 -21.74 -12.79
CA ARG A 193 6.89 -21.91 -11.43
C ARG A 193 6.07 -23.18 -11.29
N TRP A 194 6.61 -24.14 -10.53
CA TRP A 194 6.05 -25.48 -10.31
C TRP A 194 5.88 -25.82 -8.82
N THR A 195 6.10 -24.89 -7.92
CA THR A 195 5.71 -25.00 -6.51
C THR A 195 4.20 -24.79 -6.35
N VAL A 196 3.60 -25.24 -5.25
CA VAL A 196 2.17 -25.04 -4.95
C VAL A 196 2.03 -24.16 -3.72
N ASP A 197 1.79 -22.87 -3.93
CA ASP A 197 1.52 -21.92 -2.88
C ASP A 197 0.11 -21.32 -2.95
N GLU A 198 -0.43 -21.22 -4.16
CA GLU A 198 -1.75 -20.67 -4.46
C GLU A 198 -2.61 -21.73 -5.16
N PRO A 199 -3.94 -21.58 -5.20
CA PRO A 199 -4.83 -22.50 -5.92
C PRO A 199 -4.49 -22.64 -7.42
N GLU A 200 -4.03 -21.55 -8.05
CA GLU A 200 -3.62 -21.51 -9.46
C GLU A 200 -2.37 -22.38 -9.73
N ASP A 201 -1.46 -22.44 -8.76
CA ASP A 201 -0.31 -23.34 -8.84
C ASP A 201 -0.78 -24.80 -8.87
N LEU A 202 -1.75 -25.14 -8.00
CA LEU A 202 -2.29 -26.51 -7.95
C LEU A 202 -2.96 -26.90 -9.26
N GLU A 203 -3.61 -25.97 -9.96
CA GLU A 203 -4.21 -26.20 -11.27
C GLU A 203 -3.15 -26.59 -12.29
N VAL A 204 -2.04 -25.85 -12.38
CA VAL A 204 -0.92 -26.18 -13.27
C VAL A 204 -0.36 -27.56 -12.95
N ILE A 205 -0.12 -27.86 -11.69
CA ILE A 205 0.41 -29.16 -11.28
C ILE A 205 -0.56 -30.30 -11.61
N ARG A 206 -1.87 -30.10 -11.44
CA ARG A 206 -2.89 -31.08 -11.84
C ARG A 206 -2.84 -31.33 -13.36
N ASN A 207 -2.74 -30.31 -14.16
CA ASN A 207 -2.62 -30.42 -15.61
C ASN A 207 -1.40 -31.25 -16.02
N VAL A 208 -0.25 -31.03 -15.36
CA VAL A 208 0.97 -31.81 -15.61
C VAL A 208 0.75 -33.30 -15.29
N PHE A 209 0.23 -33.61 -14.08
CA PHE A 209 0.00 -35.01 -13.70
C PHE A 209 -1.08 -35.70 -14.53
N GLU A 210 -2.14 -35.02 -14.95
CA GLU A 210 -3.18 -35.56 -15.83
C GLU A 210 -2.61 -35.85 -17.23
N HIS A 211 -1.71 -34.99 -17.76
CA HIS A 211 -1.06 -35.22 -19.03
C HIS A 211 -0.20 -36.49 -19.03
N PHE A 212 0.61 -36.69 -17.99
CA PHE A 212 1.51 -37.87 -17.90
C PHE A 212 0.83 -39.14 -17.41
N LYS A 213 -0.40 -39.11 -16.93
CA LYS A 213 -1.14 -40.25 -16.38
C LYS A 213 -1.19 -41.44 -17.34
N PRO A 214 -0.94 -42.67 -16.87
CA PRO A 214 -0.76 -43.08 -15.46
C PRO A 214 0.70 -42.97 -14.94
N ARG A 215 1.64 -42.48 -15.73
CA ARG A 215 3.05 -42.32 -15.34
C ARG A 215 3.20 -41.27 -14.26
N ARG A 216 4.14 -41.50 -13.31
CA ARG A 216 4.50 -40.56 -12.24
C ARG A 216 6.03 -40.38 -12.16
N ASP A 217 6.78 -41.01 -13.04
CA ASP A 217 8.25 -41.05 -13.11
C ASP A 217 8.84 -40.14 -14.19
N PHE A 218 8.04 -39.24 -14.72
CA PHE A 218 8.49 -38.26 -15.70
C PHE A 218 9.52 -37.28 -15.09
N SER A 219 10.52 -36.88 -15.89
CA SER A 219 11.57 -35.96 -15.49
C SER A 219 11.12 -34.50 -15.58
N TRP A 220 11.88 -33.63 -14.94
CA TRP A 220 11.64 -32.19 -15.05
C TRP A 220 11.84 -31.63 -16.47
N GLN A 221 12.76 -32.24 -17.26
CA GLN A 221 12.96 -31.91 -18.67
C GLN A 221 11.75 -32.29 -19.54
N GLU A 222 11.07 -33.42 -19.22
CA GLU A 222 9.81 -33.77 -19.88
C GLU A 222 8.71 -32.73 -19.57
N VAL A 223 8.68 -32.18 -18.35
CA VAL A 223 7.75 -31.09 -17.98
C VAL A 223 8.08 -29.80 -18.73
N LEU A 224 9.35 -29.45 -18.91
CA LEU A 224 9.76 -28.31 -19.76
C LEU A 224 9.33 -28.53 -21.23
N THR A 225 9.49 -29.73 -21.75
CA THR A 225 9.04 -30.08 -23.10
C THR A 225 7.52 -29.93 -23.23
N LEU A 226 6.78 -30.43 -22.25
CA LEU A 226 5.33 -30.25 -22.18
C LEU A 226 4.96 -28.76 -22.16
N ARG A 227 5.67 -27.94 -21.36
CA ARG A 227 5.47 -26.50 -21.29
C ARG A 227 5.65 -25.78 -22.63
N GLN A 228 6.61 -26.22 -23.43
CA GLN A 228 6.87 -25.67 -24.77
C GLN A 228 5.78 -26.09 -25.78
N GLN A 229 5.31 -27.35 -25.70
CA GLN A 229 4.31 -27.90 -26.62
C GLN A 229 2.87 -27.49 -26.27
N HIS A 230 2.56 -27.35 -25.00
CA HIS A 230 1.24 -27.05 -24.44
C HIS A 230 1.28 -25.90 -23.43
N PRO A 231 1.62 -24.67 -23.87
CA PRO A 231 1.75 -23.52 -22.98
C PRO A 231 0.43 -23.14 -22.28
N ASP A 232 -0.70 -23.56 -22.82
CA ASP A 232 -2.04 -23.37 -22.25
C ASP A 232 -2.23 -24.07 -20.90
N LEU A 233 -1.56 -25.20 -20.68
CA LEU A 233 -1.61 -25.94 -19.41
C LEU A 233 -0.94 -25.20 -18.24
N PHE A 234 -0.11 -24.19 -18.53
CA PHE A 234 0.69 -23.45 -17.57
C PHE A 234 0.25 -21.97 -17.42
N VAL A 235 -0.93 -21.61 -17.92
CA VAL A 235 -1.40 -20.21 -17.91
C VAL A 235 -1.88 -19.78 -16.54
N ALA A 236 -2.44 -20.70 -15.75
CA ALA A 236 -3.13 -20.36 -14.50
C ALA A 236 -2.24 -19.59 -13.50
N ASN A 237 -0.96 -19.96 -13.36
CA ASN A 237 -0.02 -19.33 -12.43
C ASN A 237 1.05 -18.45 -13.08
N ARG A 238 0.94 -18.15 -14.35
CA ARG A 238 1.96 -17.38 -15.13
C ARG A 238 2.25 -15.99 -14.58
N HIS A 239 1.32 -15.44 -13.82
CA HIS A 239 1.42 -14.12 -13.18
C HIS A 239 2.10 -14.17 -11.81
N LEU A 240 2.44 -15.37 -11.28
CA LEU A 240 3.10 -15.55 -9.99
C LEU A 240 4.62 -15.65 -10.19
N ILE A 241 5.40 -14.98 -9.34
CA ILE A 241 6.85 -14.89 -9.44
C ILE A 241 7.50 -15.78 -8.37
N ARG A 242 8.72 -16.34 -8.67
CA ARG A 242 9.53 -17.10 -7.73
C ARG A 242 9.85 -16.27 -6.47
N ASN A 243 9.80 -16.90 -5.30
CA ASN A 243 10.12 -16.28 -4.00
C ASN A 243 9.24 -15.10 -3.59
N GLU A 244 8.05 -14.94 -4.17
CA GLU A 244 7.08 -13.91 -3.70
C GLU A 244 6.79 -13.97 -2.19
N GLY A 245 7.21 -15.03 -1.52
CA GLY A 245 6.95 -15.28 -0.10
C GLY A 245 8.11 -14.96 0.86
N LEU A 246 9.35 -14.85 0.38
CA LEU A 246 10.54 -14.75 1.26
C LEU A 246 10.94 -13.32 1.59
N ASP A 247 10.77 -12.36 0.64
CA ASP A 247 11.23 -10.98 0.78
C ASP A 247 10.11 -9.96 0.96
N LEU A 248 8.84 -10.35 0.93
CA LEU A 248 7.71 -9.45 1.02
C LEU A 248 6.96 -9.62 2.34
N GLY A 249 6.73 -8.52 3.05
CA GLY A 249 5.85 -8.48 4.21
C GLY A 249 4.38 -8.81 3.87
N THR A 250 3.58 -9.07 4.89
CA THR A 250 2.15 -9.43 4.76
C THR A 250 1.37 -8.36 3.99
N GLY A 251 1.70 -7.09 4.21
CA GLY A 251 1.06 -5.96 3.52
C GLY A 251 1.29 -5.97 2.01
N GLN A 252 2.53 -6.24 1.56
CA GLN A 252 2.86 -6.32 0.14
C GLN A 252 2.18 -7.52 -0.55
N LYS A 253 2.14 -8.67 0.14
CA LYS A 253 1.41 -9.86 -0.34
C LYS A 253 -0.07 -9.56 -0.51
N LEU A 254 -0.68 -8.85 0.47
CA LEU A 254 -2.08 -8.44 0.39
C LEU A 254 -2.30 -7.42 -0.74
N TRP A 255 -1.37 -6.50 -0.97
CA TRP A 255 -1.43 -5.54 -2.08
C TRP A 255 -1.46 -6.23 -3.45
N LYS A 256 -0.62 -7.24 -3.66
CA LYS A 256 -0.66 -8.06 -4.89
C LYS A 256 -2.02 -8.76 -5.07
N ARG A 257 -2.59 -9.32 -4.00
CA ARG A 257 -3.93 -9.93 -4.04
C ARG A 257 -5.02 -8.89 -4.33
N ALA A 258 -4.93 -7.71 -3.70
CA ALA A 258 -5.89 -6.64 -3.91
C ALA A 258 -5.97 -6.21 -5.39
N LYS A 259 -4.84 -6.12 -6.09
CA LYS A 259 -4.81 -5.79 -7.53
C LYS A 259 -5.56 -6.78 -8.42
N ARG A 260 -5.80 -8.01 -7.96
CA ARG A 260 -6.58 -9.02 -8.72
C ARG A 260 -8.08 -8.85 -8.57
N VAL A 261 -8.56 -8.35 -7.44
CA VAL A 261 -9.99 -8.29 -7.09
C VAL A 261 -10.52 -6.86 -7.00
N ILE A 262 -9.62 -5.88 -6.93
CA ILE A 262 -9.95 -4.46 -6.87
C ILE A 262 -9.25 -3.75 -8.04
N PRO A 263 -9.98 -3.14 -8.97
CA PRO A 263 -9.37 -2.37 -10.04
C PRO A 263 -8.41 -1.30 -9.51
N GLY A 264 -7.10 -1.39 -9.86
CA GLY A 264 -6.05 -0.53 -9.32
C GLY A 264 -5.64 -0.80 -7.87
N GLY A 265 -6.06 -1.93 -7.28
CA GLY A 265 -5.62 -2.44 -5.98
C GLY A 265 -6.27 -1.79 -4.75
N ASN A 266 -6.77 -0.58 -4.85
CA ASN A 266 -7.45 0.15 -3.77
C ASN A 266 -8.45 1.19 -4.30
N MET A 267 -9.14 1.88 -3.38
CA MET A 267 -10.17 2.86 -3.71
C MET A 267 -9.62 4.28 -3.89
N LEU A 268 -8.32 4.54 -3.63
CA LEU A 268 -7.75 5.88 -3.64
C LEU A 268 -6.33 5.89 -4.23
N LEU A 269 -6.16 6.57 -5.36
CA LEU A 269 -4.90 6.67 -6.08
C LEU A 269 -3.72 7.07 -5.17
N SER A 270 -3.89 8.09 -4.34
CA SER A 270 -2.84 8.60 -3.45
C SER A 270 -2.35 7.63 -2.37
N LYS A 271 -3.05 6.50 -2.16
CA LYS A 271 -2.64 5.43 -1.22
C LYS A 271 -2.04 4.21 -1.92
N ARG A 272 -1.82 4.25 -3.23
CA ARG A 272 -1.15 3.15 -3.94
C ARG A 272 0.30 3.06 -3.51
N ALA A 273 0.79 1.84 -3.30
CA ALA A 273 2.19 1.59 -2.96
C ALA A 273 3.16 2.23 -3.97
N GLU A 274 2.76 2.20 -5.24
CA GLU A 274 3.54 2.75 -6.36
C GLU A 274 3.74 4.28 -6.30
N MET A 275 2.93 5.00 -5.52
CA MET A 275 3.09 6.45 -5.29
C MET A 275 4.18 6.77 -4.26
N PHE A 276 4.64 5.77 -3.50
CA PHE A 276 5.63 5.89 -2.42
C PHE A 276 6.87 5.04 -2.70
N LEU A 277 6.77 3.74 -2.48
CA LEU A 277 7.86 2.79 -2.67
C LEU A 277 7.29 1.51 -3.30
N PRO A 278 7.30 1.39 -4.64
CA PRO A 278 6.77 0.21 -5.31
C PRO A 278 7.38 -1.07 -4.74
N GLU A 279 6.55 -2.10 -4.57
CA GLU A 279 6.90 -3.43 -4.06
C GLU A 279 7.35 -3.51 -2.59
N ARG A 280 7.76 -2.39 -1.97
CA ARG A 280 8.29 -2.36 -0.59
C ARG A 280 7.41 -1.60 0.41
N TRP A 281 6.50 -0.74 -0.07
CA TRP A 281 5.60 0.00 0.82
C TRP A 281 4.70 -0.96 1.63
N PRO A 282 4.52 -0.81 2.96
CA PRO A 282 3.74 -1.72 3.80
C PRO A 282 2.26 -1.86 3.39
N SER A 283 1.68 -0.84 2.76
CA SER A 283 0.36 -0.74 2.12
C SER A 283 -0.85 -0.88 3.04
N TYR A 284 -0.79 -1.68 4.09
CA TYR A 284 -1.91 -1.97 5.00
C TYR A 284 -1.49 -1.82 6.45
N PHE A 285 -2.41 -1.30 7.25
CA PHE A 285 -2.21 -1.14 8.68
C PHE A 285 -3.13 -2.07 9.48
N SER A 286 -2.66 -2.51 10.64
CA SER A 286 -3.45 -3.23 11.65
C SER A 286 -3.98 -2.28 12.72
N ARG A 287 -3.25 -1.20 13.01
CA ARG A 287 -3.58 -0.22 14.06
C ARG A 287 -2.98 1.14 13.70
N ALA A 288 -3.65 2.23 14.12
CA ALA A 288 -3.11 3.59 14.06
C ALA A 288 -3.52 4.35 15.32
N LYS A 289 -2.61 5.16 15.90
CA LYS A 289 -2.86 6.00 17.07
C LYS A 289 -1.88 7.18 17.16
N GLY A 290 -2.37 8.39 17.43
CA GLY A 290 -1.56 9.60 17.40
C GLY A 290 -0.99 9.83 16.01
N CYS A 291 0.32 9.91 15.88
CA CYS A 291 1.01 9.89 14.58
C CYS A 291 1.67 8.54 14.26
N ARG A 292 1.31 7.44 14.96
CA ARG A 292 1.91 6.11 14.81
C ARG A 292 0.98 5.16 14.09
N VAL A 293 1.58 4.32 13.24
CA VAL A 293 0.88 3.30 12.43
C VAL A 293 1.62 1.98 12.56
N TRP A 294 0.89 0.89 12.75
CA TRP A 294 1.44 -0.48 12.76
C TRP A 294 0.99 -1.21 11.51
N ASP A 295 1.92 -1.84 10.82
CA ASP A 295 1.59 -2.68 9.67
C ASP A 295 0.98 -4.03 10.08
N LEU A 296 0.75 -4.93 9.11
CA LEU A 296 0.18 -6.26 9.37
C LEU A 296 1.18 -7.24 9.98
N ASP A 297 2.46 -6.92 9.97
CA ASP A 297 3.54 -7.71 10.56
C ASP A 297 3.92 -7.18 11.95
N GLY A 298 3.27 -6.09 12.41
CA GLY A 298 3.43 -5.50 13.73
C GLY A 298 4.55 -4.46 13.83
N HIS A 299 5.19 -4.09 12.71
CA HIS A 299 6.18 -3.02 12.71
C HIS A 299 5.51 -1.67 12.94
N GLU A 300 6.09 -0.87 13.82
CA GLU A 300 5.63 0.48 14.13
C GLU A 300 6.33 1.51 13.25
N TYR A 301 5.55 2.46 12.73
CA TYR A 301 6.04 3.60 11.96
C TYR A 301 5.47 4.91 12.50
N ILE A 302 6.26 5.98 12.44
CA ILE A 302 5.79 7.36 12.65
C ILE A 302 5.37 7.90 11.28
N ASP A 303 4.11 8.38 11.16
CA ASP A 303 3.59 8.97 9.92
C ASP A 303 4.01 10.44 9.81
N MET A 304 5.14 10.69 9.15
CA MET A 304 5.62 11.98 8.70
C MET A 304 5.34 12.16 7.19
N CYS A 305 4.12 11.76 6.75
CA CYS A 305 3.73 11.82 5.34
C CYS A 305 2.35 12.46 5.18
N ILE A 306 1.29 11.67 5.05
CA ILE A 306 -0.01 12.18 4.61
C ILE A 306 -1.16 12.06 5.63
N MET A 307 -0.93 11.52 6.82
CA MET A 307 -1.91 11.44 7.92
C MET A 307 -3.34 11.12 7.45
N GLY A 308 -3.50 9.98 6.71
CA GLY A 308 -4.78 9.59 6.13
C GLY A 308 -5.30 10.54 5.05
N ILE A 309 -4.42 11.16 4.26
CA ILE A 309 -4.69 12.23 3.28
C ILE A 309 -5.19 13.52 3.97
N GLY A 310 -4.58 13.85 5.09
CA GLY A 310 -4.88 15.04 5.87
C GLY A 310 -6.25 15.01 6.58
N THR A 311 -6.80 13.82 6.82
CA THR A 311 -8.06 13.71 7.56
C THR A 311 -7.86 13.78 9.07
N ASN A 312 -6.72 13.33 9.60
CA ASN A 312 -6.50 13.13 11.03
C ASN A 312 -5.67 14.26 11.66
N ILE A 313 -6.21 15.46 11.71
CA ILE A 313 -5.46 16.62 12.23
C ILE A 313 -5.23 16.59 13.75
N LEU A 314 -6.09 15.87 14.49
CA LEU A 314 -5.94 15.61 15.94
C LEU A 314 -5.18 14.30 16.21
N GLY A 315 -4.54 13.71 15.19
CA GLY A 315 -3.95 12.39 15.26
C GLY A 315 -4.95 11.25 15.03
N TYR A 316 -4.42 10.06 14.77
CA TYR A 316 -5.19 8.83 14.61
C TYR A 316 -5.82 8.41 15.94
N GLY A 317 -7.05 7.91 15.89
CA GLY A 317 -7.69 7.32 17.06
C GLY A 317 -7.79 8.28 18.25
N HIS A 318 -8.17 9.55 18.01
CA HIS A 318 -8.30 10.54 19.06
C HIS A 318 -9.35 10.07 20.09
N PRO A 319 -9.01 9.98 21.40
CA PRO A 319 -9.84 9.28 22.38
C PRO A 319 -11.25 9.84 22.51
N GLU A 320 -11.41 11.16 22.58
CA GLU A 320 -12.72 11.78 22.74
C GLU A 320 -13.59 11.68 21.49
N VAL A 321 -13.00 11.76 20.30
CA VAL A 321 -13.73 11.57 19.03
C VAL A 321 -14.19 10.12 18.90
N ASP A 322 -13.31 9.16 19.18
CA ASP A 322 -13.62 7.73 19.13
C ASP A 322 -14.66 7.33 20.19
N GLU A 323 -14.63 7.95 21.39
CA GLU A 323 -15.64 7.72 22.42
C GLU A 323 -17.02 8.19 21.98
N SER A 324 -17.12 9.40 21.44
CA SER A 324 -18.36 9.95 20.89
C SER A 324 -18.94 9.05 19.79
N VAL A 325 -18.08 8.47 18.95
CA VAL A 325 -18.50 7.52 17.91
C VAL A 325 -18.97 6.19 18.52
N ARG A 326 -18.26 5.66 19.52
CA ARG A 326 -18.69 4.43 20.22
C ARG A 326 -20.05 4.58 20.88
N ASP A 327 -20.31 5.71 21.53
CA ASP A 327 -21.59 6.04 22.12
C ASP A 327 -22.70 6.11 21.06
N THR A 328 -22.40 6.73 19.93
CA THR A 328 -23.31 6.82 18.78
C THR A 328 -23.64 5.45 18.22
N VAL A 329 -22.65 4.57 18.04
CA VAL A 329 -22.85 3.17 17.60
C VAL A 329 -23.71 2.41 18.59
N THR A 330 -23.49 2.57 19.89
CA THR A 330 -24.25 1.92 20.96
C THR A 330 -25.72 2.40 20.98
N ALA A 331 -25.96 3.69 20.70
CA ALA A 331 -27.31 4.27 20.64
C ALA A 331 -28.06 3.97 19.33
N GLY A 332 -27.34 3.52 18.30
CA GLY A 332 -27.87 3.25 16.96
C GLY A 332 -27.49 4.31 15.93
N ASN A 333 -26.80 3.87 14.89
CA ASN A 333 -26.25 4.75 13.84
C ASN A 333 -27.32 5.24 12.85
N MET A 334 -28.38 4.47 12.62
CA MET A 334 -29.38 4.75 11.60
C MET A 334 -30.77 4.25 12.00
N SER A 335 -31.79 5.03 11.72
CA SER A 335 -33.18 4.66 11.98
C SER A 335 -34.13 5.26 10.93
N THR A 336 -35.45 5.06 11.11
CA THR A 336 -36.48 5.75 10.31
C THR A 336 -36.55 7.24 10.63
N PHE A 337 -36.13 7.64 11.83
CA PHE A 337 -36.05 9.06 12.22
C PHE A 337 -34.67 9.63 11.86
N ASN A 338 -34.61 10.95 11.69
CA ASN A 338 -33.39 11.70 11.52
C ASN A 338 -32.61 11.77 12.84
N CYS A 339 -31.31 11.99 12.79
CA CYS A 339 -30.48 12.19 13.98
C CYS A 339 -30.37 13.69 14.33
N PRO A 340 -30.38 14.07 15.62
CA PRO A 340 -30.28 15.48 16.01
C PRO A 340 -28.91 16.09 15.69
N GLU A 341 -27.85 15.28 15.65
CA GLU A 341 -26.48 15.73 15.40
C GLU A 341 -26.32 16.38 14.02
N GLU A 342 -27.15 16.03 13.03
CA GLU A 342 -27.12 16.70 11.71
C GLU A 342 -27.54 18.17 11.83
N VAL A 343 -28.51 18.46 12.71
CA VAL A 343 -28.96 19.84 12.97
C VAL A 343 -27.90 20.59 13.78
N TYR A 344 -27.39 19.99 14.85
CA TYR A 344 -26.39 20.62 15.71
C TYR A 344 -25.11 20.93 14.94
N LEU A 345 -24.67 20.03 14.05
CA LEU A 345 -23.52 20.29 13.18
C LEU A 345 -23.80 21.41 12.18
N ALA A 346 -24.99 21.43 11.58
CA ALA A 346 -25.37 22.52 10.68
C ALA A 346 -25.37 23.89 11.39
N GLU A 347 -25.97 23.97 12.57
CA GLU A 347 -25.98 25.21 13.40
C GLU A 347 -24.54 25.63 13.76
N ARG A 348 -23.68 24.66 14.14
CA ARG A 348 -22.29 24.95 14.48
C ARG A 348 -21.49 25.47 13.29
N LEU A 349 -21.67 24.92 12.11
CA LEU A 349 -20.98 25.37 10.88
C LEU A 349 -21.45 26.78 10.47
N VAL A 350 -22.73 27.11 10.60
CA VAL A 350 -23.26 28.45 10.36
C VAL A 350 -22.72 29.46 11.41
N GLU A 351 -22.66 29.08 12.69
CA GLU A 351 -22.06 29.90 13.74
C GLU A 351 -20.60 30.25 13.43
N LEU A 352 -19.83 29.30 12.93
CA LEU A 352 -18.43 29.51 12.53
C LEU A 352 -18.27 30.36 11.27
N HIS A 353 -19.31 30.44 10.44
CA HIS A 353 -19.33 31.17 9.16
C HIS A 353 -20.58 32.03 9.03
N PRO A 354 -20.62 33.22 9.72
CA PRO A 354 -21.84 34.09 9.82
C PRO A 354 -22.40 34.58 8.49
N TRP A 355 -21.64 34.47 7.40
CA TRP A 355 -22.11 34.76 6.02
C TRP A 355 -23.01 33.66 5.43
N ALA A 356 -22.93 32.42 5.96
CA ALA A 356 -23.73 31.30 5.53
C ALA A 356 -24.98 31.11 6.41
N ASP A 357 -26.07 30.66 5.83
CA ASP A 357 -27.34 30.45 6.51
C ASP A 357 -27.81 29.00 6.55
N MET A 358 -27.33 28.16 5.58
CA MET A 358 -27.85 26.83 5.38
C MET A 358 -26.71 25.83 5.09
N VAL A 359 -26.96 24.57 5.44
CA VAL A 359 -25.98 23.47 5.31
C VAL A 359 -26.64 22.24 4.69
N ARG A 360 -25.87 21.54 3.84
CA ARG A 360 -26.16 20.16 3.44
C ARG A 360 -24.97 19.28 3.76
N LEU A 361 -25.23 18.14 4.41
CA LEU A 361 -24.19 17.19 4.77
C LEU A 361 -24.08 16.09 3.68
N ALA A 362 -22.86 15.64 3.45
CA ALA A 362 -22.53 14.49 2.62
C ALA A 362 -21.40 13.69 3.30
N ARG A 363 -20.75 12.74 2.61
CA ARG A 363 -19.72 11.90 3.22
C ARG A 363 -18.35 12.06 2.59
N THR A 364 -18.29 12.40 1.32
CA THR A 364 -17.02 12.57 0.59
C THR A 364 -16.94 13.95 -0.07
N GLY A 365 -15.71 14.44 -0.30
CA GLY A 365 -15.48 15.74 -0.92
C GLY A 365 -16.09 15.81 -2.31
N GLY A 366 -15.84 14.84 -3.17
CA GLY A 366 -16.39 14.86 -4.53
C GLY A 366 -17.92 14.82 -4.59
N GLU A 367 -18.60 14.14 -3.63
CA GLU A 367 -20.07 14.25 -3.50
C GLU A 367 -20.49 15.70 -3.13
N ALA A 368 -19.79 16.29 -2.17
CA ALA A 368 -20.08 17.66 -1.72
C ALA A 368 -19.86 18.66 -2.86
N ASP A 369 -18.79 18.51 -3.66
CA ASP A 369 -18.56 19.32 -4.86
C ASP A 369 -19.69 19.15 -5.88
N ALA A 370 -20.10 17.93 -6.17
CA ALA A 370 -21.21 17.67 -7.09
C ALA A 370 -22.54 18.23 -6.57
N ILE A 371 -22.81 18.19 -5.27
CA ILE A 371 -23.95 18.83 -4.61
C ILE A 371 -23.87 20.34 -4.80
N GLY A 372 -22.73 20.96 -4.46
CA GLY A 372 -22.51 22.39 -4.59
C GLY A 372 -22.73 22.89 -6.01
N ILE A 373 -22.13 22.24 -6.99
CA ILE A 373 -22.29 22.53 -8.42
C ILE A 373 -23.76 22.42 -8.86
N ARG A 374 -24.48 21.40 -8.41
CA ARG A 374 -25.90 21.24 -8.76
C ARG A 374 -26.77 22.34 -8.18
N ILE A 375 -26.54 22.71 -6.92
CA ILE A 375 -27.26 23.82 -6.26
C ILE A 375 -26.96 25.12 -6.97
N ALA A 376 -25.68 25.40 -7.25
CA ALA A 376 -25.25 26.64 -7.90
C ALA A 376 -25.79 26.78 -9.34
N ARG A 377 -25.83 25.70 -10.13
CA ARG A 377 -26.47 25.69 -11.45
C ARG A 377 -27.97 25.94 -11.36
N ALA A 378 -28.65 25.34 -10.38
CA ALA A 378 -30.09 25.56 -10.17
C ALA A 378 -30.39 27.00 -9.72
N ALA A 379 -29.53 27.59 -8.90
CA ALA A 379 -29.66 28.99 -8.44
C ALA A 379 -29.37 29.98 -9.56
N SER A 380 -28.29 29.81 -10.32
CA SER A 380 -27.90 30.72 -11.41
C SER A 380 -28.72 30.54 -12.70
N GLY A 381 -29.36 29.38 -12.90
CA GLY A 381 -30.03 29.01 -14.15
C GLY A 381 -29.09 28.80 -15.34
N ARG A 382 -27.77 28.63 -15.11
CA ARG A 382 -26.73 28.50 -16.11
C ARG A 382 -25.90 27.22 -15.90
N ASP A 383 -25.46 26.59 -16.99
CA ASP A 383 -24.89 25.24 -16.99
C ASP A 383 -23.36 25.22 -16.84
N LYS A 384 -22.67 26.29 -17.32
CA LYS A 384 -21.20 26.27 -17.39
C LYS A 384 -20.53 26.65 -16.10
N VAL A 385 -19.45 25.92 -15.81
CA VAL A 385 -18.62 26.09 -14.61
C VAL A 385 -17.22 26.50 -15.03
N ALA A 386 -16.72 27.62 -14.50
CA ALA A 386 -15.27 27.89 -14.48
C ALA A 386 -14.68 27.32 -13.19
N PHE A 387 -13.52 26.66 -13.29
CA PHE A 387 -12.93 26.03 -12.12
C PHE A 387 -11.41 26.16 -12.06
N CYS A 388 -10.85 26.15 -10.84
CA CYS A 388 -9.42 26.10 -10.58
C CYS A 388 -9.13 25.21 -9.37
N GLY A 389 -8.31 24.16 -9.57
CA GLY A 389 -7.93 23.21 -8.51
C GLY A 389 -8.53 21.82 -8.69
N TYR A 390 -8.46 21.02 -7.63
CA TYR A 390 -8.94 19.64 -7.61
C TYR A 390 -10.31 19.52 -6.93
N HIS A 391 -11.30 18.98 -7.63
CA HIS A 391 -12.70 18.92 -7.19
C HIS A 391 -13.33 17.53 -7.32
N GLY A 392 -12.58 16.48 -7.02
CA GLY A 392 -13.08 15.10 -7.01
C GLY A 392 -13.00 14.39 -8.36
N TRP A 393 -13.93 13.45 -8.60
CA TRP A 393 -13.88 12.51 -9.72
C TRP A 393 -15.17 12.45 -10.54
N HIS A 394 -16.18 13.26 -10.20
CA HIS A 394 -17.48 13.23 -10.84
C HIS A 394 -17.43 13.74 -12.28
N ASP A 395 -18.39 13.30 -13.10
CA ASP A 395 -18.46 13.59 -14.52
C ASP A 395 -18.37 15.08 -14.86
N TRP A 396 -18.96 15.95 -14.02
CA TRP A 396 -18.95 17.39 -14.25
C TRP A 396 -17.52 17.96 -14.27
N TYR A 397 -16.63 17.43 -13.44
CA TYR A 397 -15.24 17.85 -13.34
C TYR A 397 -14.36 17.21 -14.43
N LEU A 398 -14.46 15.87 -14.60
CA LEU A 398 -13.72 15.16 -15.64
C LEU A 398 -14.13 15.55 -17.06
N ALA A 399 -15.29 16.20 -17.23
CA ALA A 399 -15.76 16.74 -18.52
C ALA A 399 -14.81 17.79 -19.11
N ALA A 400 -13.94 18.42 -18.32
CA ALA A 400 -12.90 19.33 -18.82
C ALA A 400 -12.01 18.65 -19.87
N ASN A 401 -11.57 17.41 -19.63
CA ASN A 401 -10.73 16.63 -20.56
C ASN A 401 -11.46 16.16 -21.84
N LEU A 402 -12.76 16.38 -21.97
CA LEU A 402 -13.48 16.16 -23.23
C LEU A 402 -13.23 17.25 -24.28
N ALA A 403 -12.82 18.44 -23.85
CA ALA A 403 -12.53 19.57 -24.73
C ALA A 403 -11.06 19.53 -25.18
N ASP A 404 -10.17 19.32 -24.25
CA ASP A 404 -8.74 19.12 -24.43
C ASP A 404 -8.30 18.04 -23.42
N GLU A 405 -7.61 16.99 -23.89
CA GLU A 405 -7.22 15.84 -23.05
C GLU A 405 -6.23 16.20 -21.92
N GLN A 406 -5.64 17.39 -21.95
CA GLN A 406 -4.67 17.88 -20.96
C GLN A 406 -5.24 18.96 -20.03
N SER A 407 -6.54 19.31 -20.15
CA SER A 407 -7.17 20.38 -19.35
C SER A 407 -7.06 20.19 -17.83
N LEU A 408 -6.88 18.95 -17.34
CA LEU A 408 -6.73 18.63 -15.91
C LEU A 408 -5.28 18.39 -15.47
N ASP A 409 -4.31 18.39 -16.37
CA ASP A 409 -2.93 18.03 -16.04
C ASP A 409 -2.31 18.95 -14.95
N GLY A 410 -2.62 20.25 -14.99
CA GLY A 410 -2.23 21.23 -13.98
C GLY A 410 -3.09 21.26 -12.72
N HIS A 411 -4.30 20.71 -12.77
CA HIS A 411 -5.28 20.77 -11.69
C HIS A 411 -5.39 19.49 -10.86
N LEU A 412 -5.15 18.33 -11.49
CA LEU A 412 -5.24 17.02 -10.84
C LEU A 412 -3.94 16.22 -11.07
N LEU A 413 -3.88 15.46 -12.12
CA LEU A 413 -2.73 14.59 -12.45
C LEU A 413 -2.65 14.41 -13.97
N PRO A 414 -1.45 14.38 -14.55
CA PRO A 414 -1.29 14.11 -15.97
C PRO A 414 -1.71 12.68 -16.35
N GLY A 415 -2.21 12.54 -17.58
CA GLY A 415 -2.55 11.27 -18.21
C GLY A 415 -3.95 10.71 -17.87
N LEU A 416 -4.88 11.54 -17.40
CA LEU A 416 -6.27 11.16 -17.16
C LEU A 416 -7.09 11.20 -18.45
N GLU A 417 -7.54 10.04 -18.89
CA GLU A 417 -8.46 9.93 -20.02
C GLU A 417 -9.93 10.11 -19.55
N PRO A 418 -10.78 10.90 -20.27
CA PRO A 418 -12.17 11.10 -19.89
C PRO A 418 -13.08 9.93 -20.34
N LYS A 419 -12.58 8.70 -20.22
CA LYS A 419 -13.34 7.48 -20.55
C LYS A 419 -14.52 7.30 -19.61
N GLY A 420 -15.71 7.07 -20.19
CA GLY A 420 -16.95 6.91 -19.44
C GLY A 420 -17.71 8.21 -19.17
N VAL A 421 -17.08 9.37 -19.33
CA VAL A 421 -17.76 10.67 -19.20
C VAL A 421 -18.63 10.94 -20.44
N PRO A 422 -19.92 11.32 -20.27
CA PRO A 422 -20.81 11.62 -21.40
C PRO A 422 -20.26 12.75 -22.28
N ARG A 423 -20.12 12.50 -23.58
CA ARG A 423 -19.56 13.48 -24.53
C ARG A 423 -20.39 14.76 -24.66
N SER A 424 -21.67 14.71 -24.31
CA SER A 424 -22.56 15.87 -24.26
C SER A 424 -22.16 16.92 -23.22
N LEU A 425 -21.30 16.54 -22.22
CA LEU A 425 -20.78 17.47 -21.24
C LEU A 425 -19.57 18.29 -21.74
N ARG A 426 -19.10 18.08 -22.97
CA ARG A 426 -17.99 18.85 -23.54
C ARG A 426 -18.25 20.35 -23.44
N GLY A 427 -17.33 21.11 -22.86
CA GLY A 427 -17.40 22.55 -22.68
C GLY A 427 -18.35 23.02 -21.58
N SER A 428 -18.80 22.10 -20.69
CA SER A 428 -19.58 22.45 -19.51
C SER A 428 -18.70 22.79 -18.29
N ALA A 429 -17.43 22.37 -18.28
CA ALA A 429 -16.43 22.69 -17.26
C ALA A 429 -15.19 23.26 -17.97
N LEU A 430 -14.77 24.44 -17.54
CA LEU A 430 -13.73 25.24 -18.19
C LEU A 430 -12.66 25.60 -17.15
N PRO A 431 -11.42 25.09 -17.26
CA PRO A 431 -10.36 25.39 -16.32
C PRO A 431 -9.81 26.80 -16.51
N PHE A 432 -9.30 27.39 -15.44
CA PHE A 432 -8.43 28.59 -15.46
C PHE A 432 -7.26 28.40 -14.47
N ASN A 433 -6.14 29.08 -14.71
CA ASN A 433 -4.98 28.96 -13.87
C ASN A 433 -5.10 29.81 -12.60
N TYR A 434 -4.58 29.28 -11.49
CA TYR A 434 -4.56 30.00 -10.21
C TYR A 434 -3.68 31.24 -10.31
N ASN A 435 -4.14 32.37 -9.75
CA ASN A 435 -3.54 33.70 -9.86
C ASN A 435 -3.55 34.32 -11.28
N ASP A 436 -4.27 33.72 -12.25
CA ASP A 436 -4.50 34.31 -13.56
C ASP A 436 -5.95 34.85 -13.69
N PHE A 437 -6.18 36.02 -13.10
CA PHE A 437 -7.48 36.68 -13.18
C PHE A 437 -7.89 37.02 -14.63
N SER A 438 -6.92 37.35 -15.47
CA SER A 438 -7.20 37.72 -16.87
C SER A 438 -7.77 36.55 -17.68
N GLU A 439 -7.30 35.34 -17.41
CA GLU A 439 -7.84 34.11 -18.01
C GLU A 439 -9.29 33.87 -17.58
N LEU A 440 -9.58 33.99 -16.27
CA LEU A 440 -10.93 33.86 -15.75
C LEU A 440 -11.86 34.91 -16.34
N GLU A 441 -11.45 36.17 -16.39
CA GLU A 441 -12.25 37.24 -16.99
C GLU A 441 -12.56 36.97 -18.47
N ALA A 442 -11.60 36.49 -19.26
CA ALA A 442 -11.79 36.13 -20.66
C ALA A 442 -12.77 34.95 -20.80
N LEU A 443 -12.75 33.96 -19.91
CA LEU A 443 -13.73 32.87 -19.92
C LEU A 443 -15.15 33.39 -19.65
N VAL A 444 -15.31 34.27 -18.65
CA VAL A 444 -16.61 34.88 -18.30
C VAL A 444 -17.15 35.76 -19.41
N GLN A 445 -16.29 36.48 -20.13
CA GLN A 445 -16.70 37.29 -21.30
C GLN A 445 -17.14 36.43 -22.50
N LYS A 446 -16.50 35.31 -22.72
CA LYS A 446 -16.70 34.41 -23.85
C LYS A 446 -17.85 33.41 -23.66
N HIS A 447 -18.10 33.00 -22.44
CA HIS A 447 -19.02 31.94 -22.10
C HIS A 447 -20.05 32.37 -21.06
N ASP A 448 -21.23 31.79 -21.11
CA ASP A 448 -22.31 32.00 -20.13
C ASP A 448 -22.00 31.19 -18.86
N ILE A 449 -21.06 31.69 -18.04
CA ILE A 449 -20.63 31.04 -16.79
C ILE A 449 -21.66 31.32 -15.70
N GLY A 450 -22.17 30.26 -15.05
CA GLY A 450 -23.09 30.37 -13.92
C GLY A 450 -22.42 30.09 -12.57
N VAL A 451 -21.28 29.42 -12.59
CA VAL A 451 -20.60 28.98 -11.37
C VAL A 451 -19.08 29.16 -11.53
N ILE A 452 -18.45 29.70 -10.52
CA ILE A 452 -17.00 29.64 -10.33
C ILE A 452 -16.75 28.76 -9.09
N ILE A 453 -15.93 27.70 -9.22
CA ILE A 453 -15.46 26.90 -8.09
C ILE A 453 -13.94 26.86 -8.07
N MET A 454 -13.35 27.10 -6.91
CA MET A 454 -11.90 27.10 -6.75
C MET A 454 -11.45 26.73 -5.34
N GLU A 455 -10.24 26.19 -5.20
CA GLU A 455 -9.55 26.10 -3.92
C GLU A 455 -9.06 27.51 -3.52
N VAL A 456 -9.19 27.89 -2.25
CA VAL A 456 -8.69 29.19 -1.74
C VAL A 456 -7.17 29.26 -1.78
N SER A 457 -6.50 28.17 -1.48
CA SER A 457 -5.05 27.97 -1.60
C SER A 457 -4.74 26.50 -1.57
N ARG A 458 -3.74 26.07 -2.32
CA ARG A 458 -3.25 24.68 -2.33
C ARG A 458 -1.73 24.63 -2.33
N ASN A 459 -1.12 24.78 -3.50
CA ASN A 459 0.34 24.71 -3.67
C ASN A 459 1.00 26.09 -3.47
N VAL A 460 0.28 27.13 -3.83
CA VAL A 460 0.66 28.53 -3.65
C VAL A 460 -0.50 29.31 -3.05
N GLY A 461 -0.21 30.41 -2.36
CA GLY A 461 -1.24 31.34 -1.87
C GLY A 461 -1.76 32.25 -2.98
N PRO A 462 -2.89 32.94 -2.75
CA PRO A 462 -3.39 33.94 -3.66
C PRO A 462 -2.46 35.16 -3.69
N GLU A 463 -2.23 35.70 -4.89
CA GLU A 463 -1.62 37.01 -5.06
C GLU A 463 -2.52 38.11 -4.50
N GLU A 464 -1.92 39.24 -4.18
CA GLU A 464 -2.65 40.40 -3.62
C GLU A 464 -3.77 40.85 -4.55
N GLY A 465 -5.01 40.90 -4.03
CA GLY A 465 -6.20 41.29 -4.78
C GLY A 465 -6.88 40.16 -5.60
N PHE A 466 -6.24 39.00 -5.80
CA PHE A 466 -6.78 37.98 -6.68
C PHE A 466 -8.15 37.43 -6.22
N LEU A 467 -8.31 37.10 -4.95
CA LEU A 467 -9.58 36.58 -4.43
C LEU A 467 -10.68 37.65 -4.41
N GLU A 468 -10.32 38.89 -4.10
CA GLU A 468 -11.21 40.04 -4.13
C GLU A 468 -11.72 40.31 -5.56
N ASP A 469 -10.83 40.26 -6.57
CA ASP A 469 -11.20 40.45 -7.97
C ASP A 469 -12.12 39.32 -8.45
N VAL A 470 -11.84 38.05 -8.09
CA VAL A 470 -12.73 36.91 -8.38
C VAL A 470 -14.10 37.12 -7.73
N ARG A 471 -14.15 37.53 -6.47
CA ARG A 471 -15.42 37.82 -5.78
C ARG A 471 -16.19 38.98 -6.45
N GLN A 472 -15.50 40.05 -6.81
CA GLN A 472 -16.12 41.19 -7.48
C GLN A 472 -16.68 40.79 -8.86
N LEU A 473 -15.91 40.08 -9.66
CA LEU A 473 -16.35 39.55 -10.96
C LEU A 473 -17.60 38.67 -10.84
N ALA A 474 -17.60 37.77 -9.85
CA ALA A 474 -18.74 36.88 -9.61
C ALA A 474 -19.99 37.70 -9.21
N THR A 475 -19.85 38.73 -8.39
CA THR A 475 -20.93 39.66 -8.00
C THR A 475 -21.47 40.43 -9.21
N ASP A 476 -20.60 41.05 -10.00
CA ASP A 476 -20.96 41.89 -11.15
C ASP A 476 -21.65 41.12 -12.27
N ARG A 477 -21.38 39.81 -12.36
CA ARG A 477 -21.92 38.91 -13.40
C ARG A 477 -22.99 37.97 -12.89
N ASP A 478 -23.43 38.13 -11.65
CA ASP A 478 -24.43 37.26 -11.02
C ASP A 478 -24.04 35.77 -11.11
N ILE A 479 -22.76 35.46 -10.82
CA ILE A 479 -22.17 34.11 -10.83
C ILE A 479 -22.07 33.61 -9.39
N VAL A 480 -22.45 32.36 -9.15
CA VAL A 480 -22.28 31.73 -7.82
C VAL A 480 -20.82 31.37 -7.62
N LEU A 481 -20.18 31.93 -6.59
CA LEU A 481 -18.81 31.64 -6.20
C LEU A 481 -18.79 30.55 -5.10
N ILE A 482 -18.08 29.45 -5.38
CA ILE A 482 -17.87 28.35 -4.43
C ILE A 482 -16.39 28.27 -4.09
N PHE A 483 -16.07 28.30 -2.79
CA PHE A 483 -14.74 27.92 -2.31
C PHE A 483 -14.73 26.46 -1.84
N ASP A 484 -13.93 25.62 -2.54
CA ASP A 484 -13.68 24.25 -2.12
C ASP A 484 -12.59 24.27 -1.02
N GLU A 485 -13.03 24.08 0.20
CA GLU A 485 -12.20 24.04 1.40
C GLU A 485 -12.06 22.62 1.98
N CYS A 486 -12.35 21.59 1.18
CA CYS A 486 -12.15 20.21 1.60
C CYS A 486 -10.72 19.93 2.03
N THR A 487 -9.74 20.62 1.41
CA THR A 487 -8.31 20.45 1.72
C THR A 487 -7.82 21.49 2.71
N SER A 488 -8.21 22.75 2.56
CA SER A 488 -7.70 23.90 3.33
C SER A 488 -8.44 24.17 4.63
N GLY A 489 -9.71 23.79 4.74
CA GLY A 489 -10.54 24.08 5.90
C GLY A 489 -10.00 23.50 7.21
N PHE A 490 -10.16 24.25 8.30
CA PHE A 490 -9.79 23.92 9.68
C PHE A 490 -8.28 23.71 9.92
N ARG A 491 -7.40 24.24 9.05
CA ARG A 491 -5.95 24.04 9.21
C ARG A 491 -5.19 25.28 9.61
N GLN A 492 -5.50 26.44 9.04
CA GLN A 492 -4.84 27.71 9.36
C GLN A 492 -5.78 28.67 10.08
N THR A 493 -7.07 28.41 9.99
CA THR A 493 -8.13 29.11 10.68
C THR A 493 -9.12 28.12 11.28
N PHE A 494 -9.84 28.51 12.33
CA PHE A 494 -10.97 27.72 12.82
C PHE A 494 -12.18 27.99 11.93
N GLY A 495 -12.35 27.14 10.90
CA GLY A 495 -13.29 27.28 9.78
C GLY A 495 -12.59 27.32 8.43
N GLY A 496 -13.19 28.00 7.46
CA GLY A 496 -12.63 28.12 6.13
C GLY A 496 -11.41 29.04 6.06
N LEU A 497 -10.47 28.71 5.18
CA LEU A 497 -9.27 29.51 4.91
C LEU A 497 -9.62 30.89 4.33
N HIS A 498 -10.75 31.03 3.62
CA HIS A 498 -11.25 32.31 3.10
C HIS A 498 -11.39 33.38 4.20
N LYS A 499 -11.62 33.01 5.46
CA LYS A 499 -11.69 33.90 6.60
C LYS A 499 -10.37 34.65 6.83
N TYR A 500 -9.23 33.99 6.55
CA TYR A 500 -7.91 34.61 6.67
C TYR A 500 -7.71 35.74 5.67
N TYR A 501 -8.29 35.60 4.47
CA TYR A 501 -8.21 36.59 3.40
C TYR A 501 -9.36 37.61 3.44
N GLY A 502 -10.37 37.39 4.26
CA GLY A 502 -11.51 38.28 4.39
C GLY A 502 -12.47 38.31 3.18
N VAL A 503 -12.44 37.27 2.33
CA VAL A 503 -13.29 37.17 1.15
C VAL A 503 -14.37 36.10 1.35
N GLU A 504 -15.64 36.48 1.31
CA GLU A 504 -16.77 35.58 1.53
C GLU A 504 -17.31 35.05 0.20
N PRO A 505 -17.43 33.71 0.04
CA PRO A 505 -18.09 33.11 -1.12
C PRO A 505 -19.61 33.12 -0.97
N ASP A 506 -20.32 32.62 -1.99
CA ASP A 506 -21.75 32.30 -1.88
C ASP A 506 -21.96 30.91 -1.28
N MET A 507 -21.00 30.00 -1.49
CA MET A 507 -20.99 28.66 -0.91
C MET A 507 -19.55 28.24 -0.57
N ALA A 508 -19.40 27.40 0.46
CA ALA A 508 -18.12 26.74 0.77
C ALA A 508 -18.32 25.24 1.03
N ILE A 509 -17.30 24.44 0.73
CA ILE A 509 -17.33 23.00 0.86
C ILE A 509 -16.25 22.54 1.82
N PHE A 510 -16.61 21.74 2.83
CA PHE A 510 -15.71 21.23 3.86
C PHE A 510 -15.70 19.70 3.88
N GLY A 511 -14.59 19.12 4.27
CA GLY A 511 -14.43 17.67 4.42
C GLY A 511 -13.15 17.34 5.19
N LYS A 512 -12.55 16.20 4.91
CA LYS A 512 -11.26 15.72 5.48
C LYS A 512 -11.13 16.00 6.99
N ALA A 513 -10.49 17.12 7.37
CA ALA A 513 -10.23 17.50 8.75
C ALA A 513 -11.49 17.57 9.64
N LEU A 514 -12.65 17.87 9.03
CA LEU A 514 -13.92 18.04 9.75
C LEU A 514 -14.30 16.84 10.61
N GLY A 515 -13.98 15.60 10.14
CA GLY A 515 -14.35 14.37 10.84
C GLY A 515 -13.22 13.65 11.56
N ASN A 516 -12.01 14.18 11.54
CA ASN A 516 -10.79 13.53 12.08
C ASN A 516 -10.68 12.04 11.76
N GLY A 517 -10.84 11.68 10.46
CA GLY A 517 -10.78 10.30 9.96
C GLY A 517 -12.15 9.65 9.74
N TYR A 518 -13.23 10.16 10.32
CA TYR A 518 -14.58 9.72 10.03
C TYR A 518 -15.17 10.43 8.80
N ALA A 519 -15.97 9.70 8.03
CA ALA A 519 -16.51 10.19 6.77
C ALA A 519 -17.62 11.23 6.99
N ILE A 520 -17.30 12.49 6.72
CA ILE A 520 -18.23 13.63 6.74
C ILE A 520 -17.73 14.73 5.81
N SER A 521 -18.64 15.36 5.10
CA SER A 521 -18.44 16.60 4.36
C SER A 521 -19.68 17.49 4.44
N ALA A 522 -19.51 18.77 4.21
CA ALA A 522 -20.57 19.76 4.31
C ALA A 522 -20.48 20.77 3.16
N VAL A 523 -21.62 21.13 2.60
CA VAL A 523 -21.82 22.27 1.72
C VAL A 523 -22.57 23.31 2.52
N ILE A 524 -21.97 24.47 2.76
CA ILE A 524 -22.61 25.60 3.44
C ILE A 524 -22.81 26.74 2.45
N GLY A 525 -23.77 27.61 2.68
CA GLY A 525 -23.96 28.74 1.79
C GLY A 525 -25.08 29.69 2.20
N ARG A 526 -25.13 30.80 1.47
CA ARG A 526 -26.18 31.83 1.62
C ARG A 526 -27.54 31.26 1.28
N ARG A 527 -28.57 31.65 2.02
CA ARG A 527 -29.95 31.15 1.85
C ARG A 527 -30.44 31.28 0.41
N GLU A 528 -30.21 32.44 -0.19
CA GLU A 528 -30.65 32.74 -1.57
C GLU A 528 -30.12 31.75 -2.63
N VAL A 529 -28.94 31.18 -2.39
CA VAL A 529 -28.37 30.13 -3.26
C VAL A 529 -28.81 28.75 -2.79
N MET A 530 -28.74 28.47 -1.50
CA MET A 530 -28.99 27.13 -0.94
C MET A 530 -30.46 26.68 -1.07
N GLU A 531 -31.43 27.60 -1.05
CA GLU A 531 -32.85 27.28 -1.28
C GLU A 531 -33.12 26.62 -2.64
N ALA A 532 -32.27 26.84 -3.65
CA ALA A 532 -32.37 26.15 -4.94
C ALA A 532 -32.21 24.61 -4.81
N ALA A 533 -31.65 24.12 -3.71
CA ALA A 533 -31.59 22.68 -3.41
C ALA A 533 -32.98 22.04 -3.33
N GLN A 534 -34.02 22.80 -3.00
CA GLN A 534 -35.39 22.30 -2.92
C GLN A 534 -36.04 22.10 -4.29
N ASN A 535 -35.47 22.72 -5.34
CA ASN A 535 -35.95 22.64 -6.72
C ASN A 535 -35.28 21.53 -7.53
N THR A 536 -34.36 20.78 -6.92
CA THR A 536 -33.63 19.68 -7.56
C THR A 536 -33.54 18.48 -6.61
N PHE A 537 -33.40 17.26 -7.21
CA PHE A 537 -33.31 16.04 -6.39
C PHE A 537 -31.87 15.81 -5.94
N ILE A 538 -31.63 15.97 -4.63
CA ILE A 538 -30.34 15.70 -3.97
C ILE A 538 -30.64 14.89 -2.71
N SER A 539 -30.39 13.56 -2.77
CA SER A 539 -30.72 12.65 -1.67
C SER A 539 -29.85 11.39 -1.71
N SER A 540 -29.44 10.91 -0.55
CA SER A 540 -28.73 9.64 -0.40
C SER A 540 -28.96 9.04 0.98
N THR A 541 -29.10 7.71 1.05
CA THR A 541 -29.41 6.98 2.27
C THR A 541 -28.37 7.24 3.38
N PHE A 542 -27.09 7.09 3.08
CA PHE A 542 -26.03 7.19 4.08
C PHE A 542 -25.64 8.62 4.46
N TRP A 543 -26.21 9.64 3.84
CA TRP A 543 -26.05 11.02 4.32
C TRP A 543 -26.83 11.28 5.62
N THR A 544 -27.72 10.37 6.01
CA THR A 544 -28.52 10.44 7.25
C THR A 544 -27.96 9.55 8.38
N GLU A 545 -26.76 8.97 8.22
CA GLU A 545 -26.13 8.22 9.29
C GLU A 545 -25.54 9.17 10.35
N ARG A 546 -25.44 8.70 11.58
CA ARG A 546 -25.21 9.51 12.77
C ARG A 546 -23.73 9.69 13.13
N ILE A 547 -22.87 8.70 12.78
CA ILE A 547 -21.46 8.67 13.15
C ILE A 547 -20.72 9.92 12.62
N GLY A 548 -20.92 10.26 11.34
CA GLY A 548 -20.24 11.40 10.72
C GLY A 548 -20.50 12.73 11.45
N PRO A 549 -21.76 13.14 11.66
CA PRO A 549 -22.09 14.35 12.40
C PRO A 549 -21.61 14.34 13.86
N ALA A 550 -21.74 13.22 14.57
CA ALA A 550 -21.25 13.09 15.95
C ALA A 550 -19.74 13.25 16.05
N ALA A 551 -19.00 12.60 15.17
CA ALA A 551 -17.54 12.73 15.08
C ALA A 551 -17.13 14.18 14.75
N ALA A 552 -17.81 14.82 13.80
CA ALA A 552 -17.51 16.20 13.42
C ALA A 552 -17.73 17.19 14.57
N LEU A 553 -18.86 17.08 15.28
CA LEU A 553 -19.16 17.92 16.45
C LEU A 553 -18.07 17.80 17.52
N LYS A 554 -17.68 16.57 17.87
CA LYS A 554 -16.62 16.34 18.84
C LYS A 554 -15.25 16.81 18.33
N THR A 555 -14.96 16.61 17.04
CA THR A 555 -13.73 17.12 16.42
C THR A 555 -13.65 18.63 16.51
N LEU A 556 -14.73 19.35 16.19
CA LEU A 556 -14.78 20.82 16.29
C LEU A 556 -14.63 21.30 17.74
N GLU A 557 -15.24 20.61 18.71
CA GLU A 557 -15.11 20.93 20.15
C GLU A 557 -13.65 20.81 20.62
N VAL A 558 -12.97 19.71 20.24
CA VAL A 558 -11.55 19.51 20.59
C VAL A 558 -10.66 20.53 19.90
N MET A 559 -10.87 20.75 18.59
CA MET A 559 -10.11 21.76 17.83
C MET A 559 -10.18 23.14 18.48
N GLU A 560 -11.39 23.58 18.85
CA GLU A 560 -11.61 24.91 19.46
C GLU A 560 -10.91 25.00 20.81
N ARG A 561 -11.08 24.02 21.66
CA ARG A 561 -10.46 23.96 22.99
C ARG A 561 -8.93 24.01 22.92
N GLU A 562 -8.34 23.25 21.99
CA GLU A 562 -6.90 23.08 21.87
C GLU A 562 -6.24 24.07 20.90
N ARG A 563 -7.06 24.83 20.15
CA ARG A 563 -6.58 25.70 19.06
C ARG A 563 -5.67 24.98 18.09
N SER A 564 -6.07 23.79 17.70
CA SER A 564 -5.26 22.86 16.90
C SER A 564 -4.76 23.47 15.59
N TRP A 565 -5.53 24.35 14.94
CA TRP A 565 -5.14 25.03 13.70
C TRP A 565 -3.90 25.92 13.86
N GLU A 566 -3.67 26.51 15.03
CA GLU A 566 -2.47 27.29 15.31
C GLU A 566 -1.27 26.36 15.49
N GLN A 567 -1.42 25.35 16.33
CA GLN A 567 -0.38 24.35 16.59
C GLN A 567 0.11 23.70 15.29
N ILE A 568 -0.79 23.15 14.46
CA ILE A 568 -0.37 22.47 13.22
C ILE A 568 0.21 23.43 12.18
N THR A 569 -0.25 24.69 12.16
CA THR A 569 0.30 25.74 11.29
C THR A 569 1.73 26.09 11.70
N ASP A 570 1.97 26.28 12.99
CA ASP A 570 3.29 26.67 13.51
C ASP A 570 4.29 25.50 13.38
N THR A 571 3.86 24.26 13.66
CA THR A 571 4.66 23.06 13.41
C THR A 571 5.03 22.93 11.93
N GLY A 572 4.08 23.15 11.02
CA GLY A 572 4.34 23.08 9.58
C GLY A 572 5.29 24.17 9.09
N ARG A 573 5.19 25.39 9.63
CA ARG A 573 6.16 26.47 9.34
C ARG A 573 7.56 26.10 9.84
N ASP A 574 7.66 25.46 11.00
CA ASP A 574 8.93 24.99 11.53
C ASP A 574 9.56 23.92 10.64
N ILE A 575 8.77 22.92 10.23
CA ILE A 575 9.21 21.89 9.30
C ILE A 575 9.74 22.51 8.00
N GLY A 576 9.02 23.47 7.42
CA GLY A 576 9.46 24.16 6.20
C GLY A 576 10.78 24.90 6.37
N ARG A 577 10.96 25.65 7.46
CA ARG A 577 12.24 26.32 7.77
C ARG A 577 13.38 25.32 7.93
N ARG A 578 13.13 24.19 8.58
CA ARG A 578 14.17 23.16 8.81
C ARG A 578 14.52 22.41 7.55
N TRP A 579 13.57 22.14 6.65
CA TRP A 579 13.90 21.59 5.31
C TRP A 579 14.77 22.56 4.53
N GLN A 580 14.45 23.85 4.54
CA GLN A 580 15.26 24.86 3.87
C GLN A 580 16.68 24.92 4.44
N ALA A 581 16.83 24.94 5.76
CA ALA A 581 18.12 24.94 6.43
C ALA A 581 18.93 23.68 6.16
N LEU A 582 18.25 22.51 6.09
CA LEU A 582 18.88 21.22 5.76
C LEU A 582 19.38 21.20 4.32
N ALA A 583 18.60 21.71 3.39
CA ALA A 583 18.99 21.84 1.98
C ALA A 583 20.20 22.78 1.82
N GLU A 584 20.19 23.93 2.51
CA GLU A 584 21.32 24.88 2.54
C GLU A 584 22.58 24.23 3.14
N LYS A 585 22.46 23.45 4.21
CA LYS A 585 23.57 22.70 4.84
C LYS A 585 24.28 21.77 3.85
N HIS A 586 23.50 21.12 2.98
CA HIS A 586 24.01 20.17 2.00
C HIS A 586 24.17 20.76 0.60
N ASP A 587 23.97 22.08 0.42
CA ASP A 587 24.06 22.76 -0.88
C ASP A 587 23.17 22.05 -1.94
N LEU A 588 21.90 21.82 -1.59
CA LEU A 588 20.87 21.21 -2.45
C LEU A 588 19.78 22.23 -2.77
N PRO A 589 19.32 22.34 -4.02
CA PRO A 589 18.17 23.19 -4.34
C PRO A 589 16.87 22.49 -3.96
N ILE A 590 16.02 23.16 -3.18
CA ILE A 590 14.64 22.73 -2.96
C ILE A 590 13.65 23.87 -3.16
N VAL A 591 12.41 23.52 -3.46
CA VAL A 591 11.28 24.45 -3.53
C VAL A 591 10.24 24.01 -2.50
N ILE A 592 9.96 24.86 -1.52
CA ILE A 592 8.91 24.62 -0.53
C ILE A 592 7.56 25.09 -1.11
N SER A 593 6.50 24.32 -0.90
CA SER A 593 5.16 24.62 -1.40
C SER A 593 4.07 24.10 -0.45
N GLY A 594 2.84 24.55 -0.65
CA GLY A 594 1.67 24.12 0.11
C GLY A 594 1.33 25.01 1.30
N LEU A 595 0.17 24.76 1.92
CA LEU A 595 -0.20 25.35 3.19
C LEU A 595 0.74 24.87 4.30
N PRO A 596 1.02 25.67 5.33
CA PRO A 596 1.90 25.23 6.42
C PRO A 596 1.55 23.86 6.99
N ALA A 597 0.27 23.61 7.28
CA ALA A 597 -0.19 22.32 7.78
C ALA A 597 -0.24 21.18 6.72
N LEU A 598 0.04 21.46 5.47
CA LEU A 598 0.08 20.54 4.33
C LEU A 598 1.33 20.82 3.48
N ILE A 599 2.44 20.97 4.15
CA ILE A 599 3.68 21.45 3.55
C ILE A 599 4.39 20.35 2.75
N GLY A 600 5.03 20.74 1.66
CA GLY A 600 5.86 19.86 0.86
C GLY A 600 7.07 20.56 0.29
N PHE A 601 8.01 19.79 -0.20
CA PHE A 601 9.15 20.28 -0.96
C PHE A 601 9.40 19.43 -2.21
N SER A 602 10.10 19.98 -3.16
CA SER A 602 10.58 19.27 -4.35
C SER A 602 11.98 19.69 -4.70
N PHE A 603 12.72 18.80 -5.36
CA PHE A 603 14.00 19.14 -5.98
C PHE A 603 13.73 19.60 -7.42
N PRO A 604 14.14 20.82 -7.82
CA PRO A 604 13.96 21.33 -9.18
C PRO A 604 15.00 20.72 -10.15
N VAL A 605 15.10 19.40 -10.18
CA VAL A 605 16.06 18.61 -10.96
C VAL A 605 15.37 17.45 -11.68
N PRO A 606 15.95 16.90 -12.78
CA PRO A 606 15.34 15.80 -13.51
C PRO A 606 15.09 14.53 -12.68
N ASP A 607 15.97 14.23 -11.73
CA ASP A 607 15.91 13.02 -10.88
C ASP A 607 15.02 13.17 -9.62
N THR A 608 14.18 14.19 -9.57
CA THR A 608 13.32 14.50 -8.39
C THR A 608 12.52 13.29 -7.87
N LEU A 609 12.01 12.41 -8.77
CA LEU A 609 11.31 11.21 -8.36
C LEU A 609 12.23 10.14 -7.79
N LYS A 610 13.45 10.03 -8.27
CA LYS A 610 14.45 9.13 -7.72
C LYS A 610 14.84 9.57 -6.30
N TYR A 611 15.04 10.87 -6.08
CA TYR A 611 15.32 11.43 -4.74
C TYR A 611 14.16 11.23 -3.78
N LYS A 612 12.92 11.46 -4.24
CA LYS A 612 11.73 11.13 -3.45
C LYS A 612 11.70 9.64 -3.07
N THR A 613 12.02 8.75 -4.01
CA THR A 613 12.05 7.29 -3.76
C THR A 613 13.13 6.93 -2.75
N LEU A 614 14.32 7.51 -2.86
CA LEU A 614 15.43 7.30 -1.92
C LEU A 614 15.05 7.77 -0.50
N ILE A 615 14.49 8.97 -0.36
CA ILE A 615 14.00 9.47 0.94
C ILE A 615 12.99 8.50 1.53
N THR A 616 12.00 8.08 0.75
CA THR A 616 10.96 7.14 1.23
C THR A 616 11.55 5.80 1.64
N GLN A 617 12.51 5.27 0.86
CA GLN A 617 13.19 4.00 1.13
C GLN A 617 13.99 4.06 2.44
N GLU A 618 14.84 5.06 2.59
CA GLU A 618 15.73 5.15 3.75
C GLU A 618 14.96 5.51 5.03
N MET A 619 13.97 6.40 4.94
CA MET A 619 13.12 6.75 6.08
C MET A 619 12.25 5.56 6.53
N LEU A 620 11.77 4.73 5.59
CA LEU A 620 11.01 3.52 5.94
C LEU A 620 11.86 2.55 6.77
N LYS A 621 13.15 2.37 6.45
CA LYS A 621 14.10 1.55 7.23
C LYS A 621 14.31 2.06 8.64
N LYS A 622 14.08 3.36 8.86
CA LYS A 622 14.19 4.04 10.16
C LYS A 622 12.88 4.09 10.94
N GLY A 623 11.82 3.44 10.43
CA GLY A 623 10.51 3.41 11.05
C GLY A 623 9.66 4.67 10.80
N TYR A 624 9.87 5.35 9.68
CA TYR A 624 9.05 6.49 9.27
C TYR A 624 8.31 6.21 7.97
N LEU A 625 7.01 6.51 7.95
CA LEU A 625 6.29 6.72 6.71
C LEU A 625 6.56 8.18 6.29
N ALA A 626 7.48 8.38 5.37
CA ALA A 626 7.91 9.71 4.96
C ALA A 626 8.18 9.78 3.44
N ALA A 627 7.98 10.95 2.87
CA ALA A 627 8.32 11.28 1.50
C ALA A 627 8.72 12.76 1.43
N THR A 628 8.26 13.51 0.43
CA THR A 628 8.55 14.93 0.25
C THR A 628 7.41 15.86 0.68
N SER A 629 6.48 15.37 1.51
CA SER A 629 5.39 16.17 2.08
C SER A 629 5.00 15.68 3.46
N VAL A 630 4.62 16.61 4.35
CA VAL A 630 4.10 16.31 5.67
C VAL A 630 2.75 17.00 5.84
N TYR A 631 1.71 16.20 6.11
CA TYR A 631 0.40 16.69 6.53
C TYR A 631 0.37 16.66 8.06
N VAL A 632 0.47 17.84 8.65
CA VAL A 632 0.72 17.98 10.08
C VAL A 632 -0.52 17.66 10.90
N CYS A 633 -0.31 16.96 12.02
CA CYS A 633 -1.31 16.74 13.06
C CYS A 633 -0.79 17.22 14.43
N THR A 634 -1.66 17.32 15.42
CA THR A 634 -1.30 17.78 16.77
C THR A 634 -0.30 16.86 17.48
N GLU A 635 -0.21 15.60 17.06
CA GLU A 635 0.73 14.61 17.61
C GLU A 635 2.16 14.69 17.01
N HIS A 636 2.38 15.59 16.03
CA HIS A 636 3.74 15.92 15.57
C HIS A 636 4.37 16.90 16.56
N THR A 637 4.72 16.39 17.74
CA THR A 637 5.38 17.17 18.80
C THR A 637 6.78 17.59 18.38
N PRO A 638 7.40 18.59 19.06
CA PRO A 638 8.79 18.98 18.79
C PRO A 638 9.75 17.79 18.78
N GLU A 639 9.59 16.85 19.71
CA GLU A 639 10.45 15.66 19.82
C GLU A 639 10.31 14.73 18.61
N VAL A 640 9.10 14.57 18.09
CA VAL A 640 8.84 13.79 16.86
C VAL A 640 9.48 14.45 15.65
N VAL A 641 9.34 15.78 15.55
CA VAL A 641 9.92 16.56 14.46
C VAL A 641 11.46 16.55 14.54
N ASP A 642 12.03 16.69 15.74
CA ASP A 642 13.47 16.65 15.95
C ASP A 642 14.05 15.31 15.48
N ALA A 643 13.49 14.18 15.94
CA ALA A 643 13.92 12.85 15.56
C ALA A 643 13.78 12.60 14.04
N TYR A 644 12.72 13.10 13.41
CA TYR A 644 12.56 13.02 11.96
C TYR A 644 13.70 13.71 11.20
N PHE A 645 14.12 14.91 11.64
CA PHE A 645 15.19 15.64 10.98
C PHE A 645 16.58 15.02 11.24
N GLU A 646 16.80 14.41 12.40
CA GLU A 646 18.04 13.64 12.68
C GLU A 646 18.21 12.49 11.69
N GLU A 647 17.12 11.77 11.36
CA GLU A 647 17.17 10.66 10.40
C GLU A 647 17.17 11.11 8.93
N LEU A 648 16.63 12.29 8.64
CA LEU A 648 16.60 12.83 7.27
C LEU A 648 17.94 13.43 6.83
N ASP A 649 18.73 13.98 7.76
CA ASP A 649 19.99 14.67 7.50
C ASP A 649 21.02 13.80 6.71
N PRO A 650 21.29 12.54 7.10
CA PRO A 650 22.19 11.67 6.34
C PRO A 650 21.72 11.40 4.91
N ILE A 651 20.39 11.37 4.69
CA ILE A 651 19.81 11.11 3.36
C ILE A 651 20.05 12.31 2.43
N PHE A 652 19.94 13.54 2.94
CA PHE A 652 20.31 14.74 2.17
C PHE A 652 21.80 14.75 1.80
N ALA A 653 22.67 14.27 2.70
CA ALA A 653 24.09 14.08 2.37
C ALA A 653 24.28 13.09 1.21
N GLN A 654 23.59 11.95 1.20
CA GLN A 654 23.63 10.96 0.11
C GLN A 654 23.12 11.56 -1.21
N ILE A 655 22.04 12.35 -1.18
CA ILE A 655 21.53 13.05 -2.38
C ILE A 655 22.59 14.01 -2.92
N LYS A 656 23.32 14.70 -2.05
CA LYS A 656 24.44 15.58 -2.49
C LYS A 656 25.57 14.79 -3.14
N GLU A 657 25.89 13.60 -2.65
CA GLU A 657 26.86 12.71 -3.30
C GLU A 657 26.40 12.32 -4.71
N CYS A 658 25.09 12.05 -4.87
CA CYS A 658 24.52 11.78 -6.20
C CYS A 658 24.65 12.98 -7.14
N GLU A 659 24.34 14.20 -6.70
CA GLU A 659 24.54 15.43 -7.48
C GLU A 659 26.03 15.65 -7.83
N SER A 660 26.94 15.08 -7.04
CA SER A 660 28.41 15.17 -7.27
C SER A 660 28.95 14.03 -8.14
N GLY A 661 28.09 13.12 -8.65
CA GLY A 661 28.44 12.10 -9.64
C GLY A 661 28.27 10.64 -9.20
N GLN A 662 27.83 10.34 -7.99
CA GLN A 662 27.44 8.97 -7.61
C GLN A 662 26.14 8.60 -8.31
N PRO A 663 26.04 7.45 -9.00
CA PRO A 663 24.78 7.03 -9.62
C PRO A 663 23.72 6.74 -8.57
N ILE A 664 22.59 7.45 -8.63
CA ILE A 664 21.46 7.24 -7.69
C ILE A 664 20.85 5.85 -7.84
N ASP A 665 20.88 5.28 -9.05
CA ASP A 665 20.33 3.96 -9.32
C ASP A 665 21.02 2.84 -8.51
N ASP A 666 22.28 3.06 -8.08
CA ASP A 666 23.02 2.14 -7.22
C ASP A 666 22.54 2.15 -5.76
N LEU A 667 21.79 3.18 -5.35
CA LEU A 667 21.23 3.33 -4.01
C LEU A 667 19.79 2.86 -3.92
N LEU A 668 19.08 2.77 -5.04
CA LEU A 668 17.68 2.35 -5.07
C LEU A 668 17.57 0.82 -5.05
N GLU A 669 16.80 0.31 -4.11
CA GLU A 669 16.56 -1.14 -3.93
C GLU A 669 15.34 -1.65 -4.70
N GLY A 670 14.65 -0.80 -5.44
CA GLY A 670 13.44 -1.11 -6.18
C GLY A 670 13.08 -0.05 -7.21
N PRO A 671 11.92 -0.19 -7.89
CA PRO A 671 11.48 0.75 -8.91
C PRO A 671 11.22 2.16 -8.35
N VAL A 672 11.45 3.17 -9.18
CA VAL A 672 11.14 4.57 -8.86
C VAL A 672 9.62 4.75 -8.69
N CYS A 673 9.22 5.58 -7.72
CA CYS A 673 7.81 5.90 -7.47
C CYS A 673 7.14 6.60 -8.66
N HIS A 674 5.80 6.50 -8.72
CA HIS A 674 5.01 7.15 -9.75
C HIS A 674 4.66 8.59 -9.39
N SER A 675 4.49 9.45 -10.40
CA SER A 675 4.06 10.85 -10.23
C SER A 675 2.67 11.15 -10.80
N GLY A 676 2.11 10.26 -11.63
CA GLY A 676 0.88 10.49 -12.34
C GLY A 676 -0.05 9.29 -12.35
N PHE A 677 -1.15 9.38 -13.10
CA PHE A 677 -2.06 8.27 -13.28
C PHE A 677 -1.43 7.24 -14.22
N LYS A 678 -1.15 6.04 -13.71
CA LYS A 678 -0.74 4.88 -14.49
C LYS A 678 -1.66 3.70 -14.18
N ARG A 679 -1.98 2.91 -15.20
CA ARG A 679 -2.65 1.62 -14.99
C ARG A 679 -1.67 0.69 -14.29
N LEU A 680 -2.16 -0.09 -13.32
CA LEU A 680 -1.36 -1.06 -12.59
C LEU A 680 -1.54 -2.50 -13.13
N ASN A 681 -2.57 -2.73 -13.93
CA ASN A 681 -2.91 -4.04 -14.50
C ASN A 681 -3.07 -3.91 -16.01
#